data_9a2ab0e5d9598b9a1347ae89e0ea6a26
#
_entry.id   9a2ab0e5d9598b9a1347ae89e0ea6a26
#
_cell.length_a   1.000
_cell.length_b   1.000
_cell.length_c   1.000
_cell.angle_alpha   90.00
_cell.angle_beta   90.00
_cell.angle_gamma   90.00
#
_symmetry.space_group_name_H-M   'P 1'
#
loop_
_entity.id
_entity.type
_entity.pdbx_description
1 polymer ?
#
loop_
_entity_poly.entity_id
_entity_poly.type
_entity_poly.pdbx_seq_one_letter_code
_entity_poly.pdbx_strand_id
1 'polypeptide(L)'
;MTVVLVVGLTAQTRAAEDVTAFRQRLLHDLQTGIERSHAALAAGQRPVTVAQVWALSGMVNVHRQTNDDRLLGWTKDGILALVKLARQADGRPKPLFESFRHLTPFCEAYLYLKPRGMFTAAEIADIEALITASVATHYDYTDFGTHNRALIDAAGFYYSAAAVPDSPDAARWRAYGASLAADSWNAWSIEDASIYQPFWLTYTVVLADLLGRTPEHMKAVTTRFYFDVPKFLLMPNGLLPDWGDGDWTHMWAWNTANLVRAGSYYHDGEYLDAARRMYDAHIGYYQGIQEDNLYPLGLALRWLDPAVPFKPLVQEHSAEVIDDLVSKKITFRSPAGDYGLLNYRDQGPYARWQREYQNATIYAPEERPHHGHSDENSIALLLSDQTVLLADGGYRARVEDGWRADVFHNRIVARTGFPPESDIFDYLRMDTTYHPVTTEKIHFGTFGSLDYSRTRLVDHERGYTGDRIILFAPESGLYIIVDSIRIDVSGHKVFCNTWHPDKVLKSGDNYVVSWPDRIPIRQEYWPNPHHKDLLIQFLDNRDKITLSKVIGRRFNPSTVFYQYLKGYYYEGQRLTFITVLRPHAPDGFQPAMLDDVKVLPSEHDDQRTLGLTFTLNGDPVTVGLKLDQTIGLTNRRGGPRFDFRTGRVEYGKLATDADFAFVRCRPDGSRELGFMYGCAVQYDGRTLFDMPLGNHPGMFSETVYPGAKEFKVDQIKDKMPRWHAEIR
;
A
#
# COMPACT_ATOMS: atom_id res chain seq x y z
N MET A 1 -11.31 33.66 20.52
CA MET A 1 -12.55 32.90 20.65
C MET A 1 -12.74 32.18 19.34
N THR A 2 -12.08 31.04 19.20
CA THR A 2 -12.02 30.23 17.95
C THR A 2 -13.19 29.24 18.01
N VAL A 3 -14.14 29.39 17.10
CA VAL A 3 -15.28 28.48 16.97
C VAL A 3 -14.76 27.22 16.31
N VAL A 4 -14.61 26.16 17.08
CA VAL A 4 -14.36 24.80 16.56
C VAL A 4 -15.71 24.27 16.08
N LEU A 5 -15.89 24.23 14.76
CA LEU A 5 -17.00 23.53 14.12
C LEU A 5 -16.70 22.04 14.16
N VAL A 6 -17.26 21.33 15.13
CA VAL A 6 -17.31 19.87 15.16
C VAL A 6 -18.29 19.43 14.08
N VAL A 7 -17.78 19.09 12.90
CA VAL A 7 -18.56 18.38 11.87
C VAL A 7 -18.63 16.92 12.30
N GLY A 8 -19.64 16.58 13.07
CA GLY A 8 -20.02 15.18 13.30
C GLY A 8 -20.51 14.60 11.97
N LEU A 9 -19.65 13.86 11.30
CA LEU A 9 -20.05 13.00 10.19
C LEU A 9 -20.84 11.80 10.76
N THR A 10 -22.11 12.02 11.02
CA THR A 10 -23.05 10.91 11.08
C THR A 10 -23.04 10.25 9.71
N ALA A 11 -22.77 8.94 9.68
CA ALA A 11 -23.05 8.10 8.53
C ALA A 11 -24.58 8.07 8.29
N GLN A 12 -25.12 9.20 7.81
CA GLN A 12 -26.44 9.19 7.20
C GLN A 12 -26.31 8.35 5.94
N THR A 13 -27.12 7.30 5.86
CA THR A 13 -27.45 6.62 4.61
C THR A 13 -27.93 7.67 3.61
N ARG A 14 -26.99 8.31 2.89
CA ARG A 14 -27.33 9.06 1.69
C ARG A 14 -28.02 8.07 0.77
N ALA A 15 -29.21 8.41 0.27
CA ALA A 15 -29.81 7.72 -0.85
C ALA A 15 -28.71 7.50 -1.88
N ALA A 16 -28.56 6.24 -2.35
CA ALA A 16 -27.46 5.86 -3.21
C ALA A 16 -27.37 6.83 -4.40
N GLU A 17 -26.36 7.68 -4.39
CA GLU A 17 -26.07 8.59 -5.50
C GLU A 17 -25.85 7.71 -6.74
N ASP A 18 -26.54 7.99 -7.85
CA ASP A 18 -26.29 7.30 -9.09
C ASP A 18 -25.05 7.88 -9.80
N VAL A 19 -24.54 7.17 -10.80
CA VAL A 19 -23.33 7.58 -11.54
C VAL A 19 -23.57 8.89 -12.30
N THR A 20 -24.80 9.19 -12.70
CA THR A 20 -25.15 10.45 -13.36
C THR A 20 -25.02 11.62 -12.38
N ALA A 21 -25.52 11.47 -11.17
CA ALA A 21 -25.39 12.50 -10.13
C ALA A 21 -23.91 12.69 -9.71
N PHE A 22 -23.16 11.62 -9.56
CA PHE A 22 -21.71 11.69 -9.31
C PHE A 22 -20.99 12.45 -10.44
N ARG A 23 -21.30 12.14 -11.71
CA ARG A 23 -20.73 12.84 -12.85
C ARG A 23 -21.06 14.33 -12.86
N GLN A 24 -22.30 14.71 -12.52
CA GLN A 24 -22.71 16.11 -12.40
C GLN A 24 -21.96 16.82 -11.30
N ARG A 25 -21.79 16.18 -10.15
CA ARG A 25 -21.02 16.72 -9.03
C ARG A 25 -19.55 16.89 -9.37
N LEU A 26 -18.92 15.89 -9.96
CA LEU A 26 -17.52 15.97 -10.42
C LEU A 26 -17.35 17.11 -11.43
N LEU A 27 -18.29 17.28 -12.36
CA LEU A 27 -18.29 18.37 -13.32
C LEU A 27 -18.42 19.73 -12.64
N HIS A 28 -19.35 19.89 -11.70
CA HIS A 28 -19.55 21.11 -10.93
C HIS A 28 -18.30 21.49 -10.13
N ASP A 29 -17.70 20.53 -9.42
CA ASP A 29 -16.51 20.74 -8.59
C ASP A 29 -15.29 21.11 -9.46
N LEU A 30 -15.15 20.51 -10.64
CA LEU A 30 -14.13 20.87 -11.63
C LEU A 30 -14.33 22.30 -12.14
N GLN A 31 -15.57 22.69 -12.52
CA GLN A 31 -15.89 24.06 -12.93
C GLN A 31 -15.52 25.05 -11.83
N THR A 32 -15.93 24.81 -10.60
CA THR A 32 -15.62 25.66 -9.44
C THR A 32 -14.11 25.78 -9.19
N GLY A 33 -13.36 24.67 -9.28
CA GLY A 33 -11.90 24.65 -9.17
C GLY A 33 -11.22 25.48 -10.26
N ILE A 34 -11.68 25.34 -11.51
CA ILE A 34 -11.18 26.09 -12.68
C ILE A 34 -11.49 27.59 -12.51
N GLU A 35 -12.72 27.97 -12.16
CA GLU A 35 -13.12 29.37 -11.97
C GLU A 35 -12.31 30.04 -10.86
N ARG A 36 -12.10 29.36 -9.74
CA ARG A 36 -11.25 29.84 -8.64
C ARG A 36 -9.79 30.03 -9.09
N SER A 37 -9.23 29.05 -9.82
CA SER A 37 -7.87 29.11 -10.35
C SER A 37 -7.71 30.29 -11.32
N HIS A 38 -8.65 30.46 -12.26
CA HIS A 38 -8.65 31.55 -13.22
C HIS A 38 -8.81 32.92 -12.53
N ALA A 39 -9.75 33.07 -11.60
CA ALA A 39 -9.96 34.31 -10.88
C ALA A 39 -8.72 34.75 -10.09
N ALA A 40 -8.02 33.84 -9.43
CA ALA A 40 -6.79 34.13 -8.68
C ALA A 40 -5.66 34.64 -9.59
N LEU A 41 -5.56 34.11 -10.81
CA LEU A 41 -4.60 34.58 -11.82
C LEU A 41 -4.98 35.95 -12.35
N ALA A 42 -6.23 36.15 -12.72
CA ALA A 42 -6.75 37.42 -13.26
C ALA A 42 -6.61 38.57 -12.24
N ALA A 43 -6.81 38.28 -10.94
CA ALA A 43 -6.62 39.23 -9.85
C ALA A 43 -5.14 39.50 -9.48
N GLY A 44 -4.18 38.83 -10.12
CA GLY A 44 -2.75 38.93 -9.78
C GLY A 44 -2.40 38.38 -8.39
N GLN A 45 -3.28 37.58 -7.79
CA GLN A 45 -3.07 36.99 -6.45
C GLN A 45 -2.00 35.89 -6.45
N ARG A 46 -1.66 35.40 -7.63
CA ARG A 46 -0.59 34.44 -7.84
C ARG A 46 0.12 34.68 -9.18
N PRO A 47 1.40 34.31 -9.27
CA PRO A 47 2.16 34.42 -10.53
C PRO A 47 1.70 33.31 -11.52
N VAL A 48 1.93 33.56 -12.81
CA VAL A 48 1.88 32.55 -13.84
C VAL A 48 3.01 31.54 -13.60
N THR A 49 2.69 30.26 -13.47
CA THR A 49 3.65 29.19 -13.26
C THR A 49 3.39 28.00 -14.22
N VAL A 50 4.37 27.14 -14.37
CA VAL A 50 4.24 25.91 -15.18
C VAL A 50 3.07 25.03 -14.71
N ALA A 51 2.72 25.06 -13.43
CA ALA A 51 1.62 24.26 -12.87
C ALA A 51 0.25 24.56 -13.50
N GLN A 52 0.09 25.74 -14.16
CA GLN A 52 -1.15 26.07 -14.87
C GLN A 52 -1.53 25.08 -15.97
N VAL A 53 -0.60 24.30 -16.51
CA VAL A 53 -0.91 23.29 -17.54
C VAL A 53 -1.97 22.29 -17.07
N TRP A 54 -2.04 22.01 -15.77
CA TRP A 54 -3.06 21.13 -15.20
C TRP A 54 -4.47 21.71 -15.34
N ALA A 55 -4.59 23.02 -15.13
CA ALA A 55 -5.86 23.72 -15.33
C ALA A 55 -6.24 23.78 -16.81
N LEU A 56 -5.28 23.98 -17.73
CA LEU A 56 -5.57 24.04 -19.18
C LEU A 56 -6.23 22.76 -19.68
N SER A 57 -5.67 21.62 -19.35
CA SER A 57 -6.25 20.33 -19.75
C SER A 57 -7.57 20.06 -18.99
N GLY A 58 -7.69 20.47 -17.72
CA GLY A 58 -8.95 20.45 -16.98
C GLY A 58 -10.05 21.22 -17.71
N MET A 59 -9.76 22.47 -18.16
CA MET A 59 -10.68 23.32 -18.93
C MET A 59 -11.14 22.64 -20.22
N VAL A 60 -10.20 22.03 -20.96
CA VAL A 60 -10.51 21.30 -22.20
C VAL A 60 -11.48 20.13 -21.92
N ASN A 61 -11.23 19.35 -20.87
CA ASN A 61 -12.07 18.20 -20.55
C ASN A 61 -13.47 18.64 -20.09
N VAL A 62 -13.57 19.74 -19.32
CA VAL A 62 -14.86 20.32 -18.93
C VAL A 62 -15.59 20.90 -20.14
N HIS A 63 -14.90 21.65 -21.03
CA HIS A 63 -15.50 22.16 -22.26
C HIS A 63 -16.11 21.05 -23.14
N ARG A 64 -15.44 19.91 -23.27
CA ARG A 64 -15.96 18.75 -24.03
C ARG A 64 -17.32 18.25 -23.50
N GLN A 65 -17.64 18.53 -22.24
CA GLN A 65 -18.90 18.11 -21.60
C GLN A 65 -19.97 19.21 -21.57
N THR A 66 -19.56 20.47 -21.59
CA THR A 66 -20.46 21.60 -21.34
C THR A 66 -20.68 22.49 -22.55
N ASN A 67 -19.73 22.47 -23.51
CA ASN A 67 -19.65 23.44 -24.62
C ASN A 67 -19.60 24.91 -24.13
N ASP A 68 -19.02 25.16 -22.94
CA ASP A 68 -18.86 26.53 -22.40
C ASP A 68 -17.66 27.21 -23.06
N ASP A 69 -17.93 28.05 -24.06
CA ASP A 69 -16.91 28.75 -24.84
C ASP A 69 -15.99 29.67 -24.02
N ARG A 70 -16.40 30.10 -22.81
CA ARG A 70 -15.52 30.84 -21.90
C ARG A 70 -14.25 30.06 -21.60
N LEU A 71 -14.36 28.73 -21.44
CA LEU A 71 -13.24 27.86 -21.14
C LEU A 71 -12.22 27.81 -22.30
N LEU A 72 -12.66 27.92 -23.56
CA LEU A 72 -11.75 28.03 -24.69
C LEU A 72 -10.93 29.32 -24.63
N GLY A 73 -11.59 30.46 -24.33
CA GLY A 73 -10.89 31.73 -24.12
C GLY A 73 -9.86 31.65 -23.01
N TRP A 74 -10.24 31.15 -21.84
CA TRP A 74 -9.32 30.99 -20.69
C TRP A 74 -8.17 30.03 -20.97
N THR A 75 -8.43 28.95 -21.70
CA THR A 75 -7.38 28.00 -22.10
C THR A 75 -6.40 28.68 -23.07
N LYS A 76 -6.89 29.45 -24.07
CA LYS A 76 -6.05 30.25 -24.96
C LYS A 76 -5.17 31.22 -24.18
N ASP A 77 -5.78 32.03 -23.31
CA ASP A 77 -5.08 33.05 -22.52
C ASP A 77 -4.00 32.41 -21.63
N GLY A 78 -4.30 31.25 -21.02
CA GLY A 78 -3.33 30.51 -20.23
C GLY A 78 -2.15 29.97 -21.06
N ILE A 79 -2.41 29.40 -22.26
CA ILE A 79 -1.36 28.98 -23.20
C ILE A 79 -0.46 30.17 -23.56
N LEU A 80 -1.06 31.30 -23.95
CA LEU A 80 -0.30 32.50 -24.32
C LEU A 80 0.47 33.11 -23.14
N ALA A 81 -0.07 33.04 -21.93
CA ALA A 81 0.66 33.46 -20.73
C ALA A 81 1.91 32.61 -20.46
N LEU A 82 1.84 31.30 -20.68
CA LEU A 82 3.00 30.39 -20.58
C LEU A 82 4.02 30.67 -21.70
N VAL A 83 3.56 30.93 -22.93
CA VAL A 83 4.45 31.35 -24.03
C VAL A 83 5.18 32.64 -23.67
N LYS A 84 4.47 33.62 -23.11
CA LYS A 84 5.09 34.88 -22.64
C LYS A 84 6.11 34.63 -21.51
N LEU A 85 5.78 33.76 -20.55
CA LEU A 85 6.70 33.37 -19.46
C LEU A 85 7.98 32.73 -19.99
N ALA A 86 7.89 32.00 -21.10
CA ALA A 86 9.02 31.33 -21.72
C ALA A 86 9.91 32.24 -22.58
N ARG A 87 9.50 33.48 -22.87
CA ARG A 87 10.30 34.40 -23.70
C ARG A 87 11.49 34.94 -22.92
N GLN A 88 12.69 34.82 -23.53
CA GLN A 88 13.91 35.45 -23.06
C GLN A 88 13.98 36.92 -23.47
N ALA A 89 14.92 37.66 -22.92
CA ALA A 89 15.14 39.06 -23.25
C ALA A 89 15.47 39.31 -24.74
N ASP A 90 16.04 38.31 -25.42
CA ASP A 90 16.34 38.32 -26.86
C ASP A 90 15.20 37.83 -27.74
N GLY A 91 14.02 37.58 -27.14
CA GLY A 91 12.83 37.13 -27.83
C GLY A 91 12.77 35.63 -28.15
N ARG A 92 13.85 34.86 -27.92
CA ARG A 92 13.85 33.40 -28.13
C ARG A 92 13.08 32.68 -27.05
N PRO A 93 12.41 31.54 -27.36
CA PRO A 93 11.81 30.70 -26.34
C PRO A 93 12.90 30.00 -25.53
N LYS A 94 12.78 30.03 -24.19
CA LYS A 94 13.52 29.12 -23.32
C LYS A 94 12.70 27.88 -23.07
N PRO A 95 13.32 26.73 -22.80
CA PRO A 95 12.61 25.57 -22.28
C PRO A 95 11.84 25.95 -21.03
N LEU A 96 10.52 25.72 -21.03
CA LEU A 96 9.66 25.98 -19.88
C LEU A 96 9.29 24.68 -19.15
N PHE A 97 9.13 23.61 -19.92
CA PHE A 97 8.67 22.32 -19.42
C PHE A 97 9.87 21.40 -19.15
N GLU A 98 10.72 21.80 -18.22
CA GLU A 98 11.83 20.98 -17.73
C GLU A 98 11.34 19.75 -16.95
N SER A 99 10.12 19.82 -16.42
CA SER A 99 9.47 18.67 -15.80
C SER A 99 8.65 17.91 -16.85
N PHE A 100 9.02 16.68 -17.07
CA PHE A 100 8.34 15.72 -17.94
C PHE A 100 6.81 15.69 -17.78
N ARG A 101 6.24 16.10 -16.65
CA ARG A 101 4.79 16.08 -16.37
C ARG A 101 3.98 17.16 -17.06
N HIS A 102 4.58 18.24 -17.50
CA HIS A 102 3.87 19.44 -17.93
C HIS A 102 3.65 19.52 -19.44
N LEU A 103 4.50 18.87 -20.23
CA LEU A 103 4.45 18.97 -21.70
C LEU A 103 3.20 18.32 -22.29
N THR A 104 2.81 17.13 -21.78
CA THR A 104 1.62 16.41 -22.27
C THR A 104 0.33 17.22 -22.13
N PRO A 105 -0.07 17.72 -20.94
CA PRO A 105 -1.31 18.49 -20.80
C PRO A 105 -1.28 19.82 -21.56
N PHE A 106 -0.10 20.45 -21.73
CA PHE A 106 0.04 21.64 -22.55
C PHE A 106 -0.25 21.33 -24.03
N CYS A 107 0.40 20.31 -24.58
CA CYS A 107 0.18 19.89 -25.97
C CYS A 107 -1.25 19.41 -26.19
N GLU A 108 -1.85 18.70 -25.25
CA GLU A 108 -3.26 18.29 -25.33
C GLU A 108 -4.20 19.49 -25.47
N ALA A 109 -3.99 20.54 -24.64
CA ALA A 109 -4.78 21.76 -24.71
C ALA A 109 -4.58 22.50 -26.03
N TYR A 110 -3.34 22.62 -26.50
CA TYR A 110 -3.03 23.24 -27.79
C TYR A 110 -3.67 22.48 -28.96
N LEU A 111 -3.53 21.17 -29.02
CA LEU A 111 -4.13 20.29 -30.05
C LEU A 111 -5.66 20.39 -30.08
N TYR A 112 -6.27 20.68 -28.94
CA TYR A 112 -7.71 20.87 -28.86
C TYR A 112 -8.17 22.21 -29.45
N LEU A 113 -7.40 23.30 -29.24
CA LEU A 113 -7.74 24.66 -29.65
C LEU A 113 -7.31 24.98 -31.07
N LYS A 114 -6.16 24.47 -31.55
CA LYS A 114 -5.58 24.76 -32.88
C LYS A 114 -6.58 24.53 -34.00
N PRO A 115 -7.25 23.36 -34.17
CA PRO A 115 -8.18 23.12 -35.25
C PRO A 115 -9.49 23.94 -35.16
N ARG A 116 -9.74 24.60 -34.03
CA ARG A 116 -10.88 25.50 -33.82
C ARG A 116 -10.59 26.94 -34.21
N GLY A 117 -9.41 27.20 -34.79
CA GLY A 117 -9.04 28.52 -35.27
C GLY A 117 -8.82 29.55 -34.14
N MET A 118 -8.52 29.09 -32.92
CA MET A 118 -8.41 29.98 -31.77
C MET A 118 -7.12 30.83 -31.77
N PHE A 119 -6.13 30.46 -32.60
CA PHE A 119 -4.83 31.14 -32.62
C PHE A 119 -4.57 31.78 -33.99
N THR A 120 -3.89 32.93 -34.00
CA THR A 120 -3.28 33.54 -35.17
C THR A 120 -2.05 32.75 -35.61
N ALA A 121 -1.59 32.96 -36.86
CA ALA A 121 -0.38 32.30 -37.38
C ALA A 121 0.86 32.62 -36.53
N ALA A 122 0.97 33.86 -36.02
CA ALA A 122 2.07 34.27 -35.15
C ALA A 122 2.02 33.56 -33.79
N GLU A 123 0.83 33.45 -33.16
CA GLU A 123 0.66 32.73 -31.89
C GLU A 123 0.98 31.24 -32.06
N ILE A 124 0.56 30.62 -33.21
CA ILE A 124 0.91 29.23 -33.51
C ILE A 124 2.43 29.05 -33.56
N ALA A 125 3.14 29.94 -34.31
CA ALA A 125 4.60 29.86 -34.42
C ALA A 125 5.29 29.97 -33.06
N ASP A 126 4.83 30.88 -32.20
CA ASP A 126 5.37 31.05 -30.84
C ASP A 126 5.12 29.82 -29.95
N ILE A 127 3.92 29.21 -30.01
CA ILE A 127 3.56 28.01 -29.24
C ILE A 127 4.42 26.82 -29.70
N GLU A 128 4.52 26.62 -31.00
CA GLU A 128 5.29 25.49 -31.57
C GLU A 128 6.79 25.64 -31.31
N ALA A 129 7.32 26.88 -31.29
CA ALA A 129 8.69 27.14 -30.89
C ALA A 129 8.93 26.80 -29.40
N LEU A 130 7.97 27.11 -28.51
CA LEU A 130 8.06 26.74 -27.09
C LEU A 130 8.02 25.20 -26.92
N ILE A 131 7.13 24.50 -27.63
CA ILE A 131 7.06 23.04 -27.59
C ILE A 131 8.41 22.46 -28.03
N THR A 132 8.94 22.90 -29.17
CA THR A 132 10.22 22.43 -29.71
C THR A 132 11.39 22.67 -28.75
N ALA A 133 11.48 23.85 -28.16
CA ALA A 133 12.51 24.18 -27.19
C ALA A 133 12.42 23.32 -25.92
N SER A 134 11.19 23.03 -25.47
CA SER A 134 10.96 22.21 -24.28
C SER A 134 11.29 20.74 -24.53
N VAL A 135 10.89 20.18 -25.68
CA VAL A 135 11.21 18.79 -26.06
C VAL A 135 12.73 18.54 -26.08
N ALA A 136 13.50 19.53 -26.50
CA ALA A 136 14.97 19.39 -26.59
C ALA A 136 15.60 19.03 -25.24
N THR A 137 15.05 19.50 -24.11
CA THR A 137 15.58 19.22 -22.78
C THR A 137 15.26 17.79 -22.30
N HIS A 138 14.27 17.13 -22.84
CA HIS A 138 13.88 15.77 -22.45
C HIS A 138 14.81 14.69 -22.99
N TYR A 139 15.65 15.00 -23.99
CA TYR A 139 16.67 14.06 -24.46
C TYR A 139 17.85 13.88 -23.49
N ASP A 140 18.05 14.84 -22.59
CA ASP A 140 19.12 14.77 -21.60
C ASP A 140 18.84 13.79 -20.47
N TYR A 141 17.58 13.33 -20.36
CA TYR A 141 17.11 12.39 -19.35
C TYR A 141 16.63 11.11 -20.01
N THR A 142 17.54 10.16 -20.23
CA THR A 142 17.22 8.86 -20.81
C THR A 142 16.78 7.86 -19.73
N ASP A 143 15.55 7.95 -19.33
CA ASP A 143 14.96 6.99 -18.38
C ASP A 143 14.19 5.90 -19.15
N PHE A 144 14.84 4.77 -19.42
CA PHE A 144 14.20 3.59 -19.99
C PHE A 144 13.68 2.66 -18.91
N GLY A 145 12.66 1.84 -19.22
CA GLY A 145 12.11 0.84 -18.33
C GLY A 145 10.64 1.09 -17.97
N THR A 146 10.09 0.19 -17.17
CA THR A 146 8.66 0.18 -16.81
C THR A 146 8.37 1.06 -15.61
N HIS A 147 8.65 2.34 -15.71
CA HIS A 147 8.44 3.31 -14.66
C HIS A 147 7.80 4.62 -15.17
N ASN A 148 7.39 5.46 -14.21
CA ASN A 148 6.59 6.66 -14.49
C ASN A 148 7.28 7.63 -15.45
N ARG A 149 8.57 7.95 -15.25
CA ARG A 149 9.28 8.98 -16.04
C ARG A 149 9.36 8.59 -17.50
N ALA A 150 9.73 7.35 -17.81
CA ALA A 150 9.79 6.86 -19.19
C ALA A 150 8.47 7.05 -19.93
N LEU A 151 7.34 6.74 -19.28
CA LEU A 151 6.02 6.87 -19.89
C LEU A 151 5.55 8.31 -20.02
N ILE A 152 5.83 9.14 -19.03
CA ILE A 152 5.46 10.55 -19.08
C ILE A 152 6.23 11.26 -20.18
N ASP A 153 7.52 10.94 -20.32
CA ASP A 153 8.34 11.47 -21.43
C ASP A 153 7.88 10.91 -22.77
N ALA A 154 7.58 9.61 -22.86
CA ALA A 154 7.00 9.02 -24.06
C ALA A 154 5.73 9.76 -24.50
N ALA A 155 4.81 10.04 -23.57
CA ALA A 155 3.62 10.83 -23.85
C ALA A 155 3.97 12.24 -24.34
N GLY A 156 4.90 12.92 -23.66
CA GLY A 156 5.39 14.24 -24.05
C GLY A 156 5.93 14.27 -25.48
N PHE A 157 6.74 13.29 -25.86
CA PHE A 157 7.28 13.18 -27.23
C PHE A 157 6.17 12.93 -28.27
N TYR A 158 5.24 12.03 -27.99
CA TYR A 158 4.14 11.74 -28.92
C TYR A 158 3.19 12.92 -29.10
N TYR A 159 2.79 13.58 -28.00
CA TYR A 159 1.93 14.75 -28.06
C TYR A 159 2.61 15.93 -28.73
N SER A 160 3.92 16.13 -28.51
CA SER A 160 4.69 17.17 -29.20
C SER A 160 4.79 16.90 -30.70
N ALA A 161 5.04 15.66 -31.10
CA ALA A 161 5.06 15.29 -32.51
C ALA A 161 3.70 15.45 -33.23
N ALA A 162 2.60 15.33 -32.45
CA ALA A 162 1.26 15.61 -32.97
C ALA A 162 0.98 17.11 -33.01
N ALA A 163 1.46 17.88 -32.04
CA ALA A 163 1.27 19.33 -31.97
C ALA A 163 2.07 20.10 -33.05
N VAL A 164 3.28 19.62 -33.38
CA VAL A 164 4.19 20.23 -34.34
C VAL A 164 4.55 19.22 -35.44
N PRO A 165 3.59 18.78 -36.26
CA PRO A 165 3.79 17.70 -37.21
C PRO A 165 4.77 18.04 -38.35
N ASP A 166 4.90 19.33 -38.68
CA ASP A 166 5.80 19.85 -39.69
C ASP A 166 7.24 20.08 -39.24
N SER A 167 7.52 19.83 -37.96
CA SER A 167 8.89 19.85 -37.43
C SER A 167 9.74 18.77 -38.08
N PRO A 168 10.98 19.10 -38.51
CA PRO A 168 11.91 18.09 -39.07
C PRO A 168 12.22 16.98 -38.02
N ASP A 169 12.03 17.26 -36.75
CA ASP A 169 12.28 16.32 -35.66
C ASP A 169 11.03 15.50 -35.26
N ALA A 170 9.84 15.77 -35.81
CA ALA A 170 8.61 15.10 -35.39
C ALA A 170 8.67 13.56 -35.50
N ALA A 171 9.30 13.07 -36.58
CA ALA A 171 9.50 11.63 -36.77
C ALA A 171 10.45 11.04 -35.72
N ARG A 172 11.52 11.77 -35.37
CA ARG A 172 12.49 11.41 -34.33
C ARG A 172 11.82 11.38 -32.95
N TRP A 173 10.97 12.37 -32.64
CA TRP A 173 10.21 12.39 -31.39
C TRP A 173 9.30 11.16 -31.26
N ARG A 174 8.57 10.79 -32.33
CA ARG A 174 7.75 9.58 -32.33
C ARG A 174 8.57 8.31 -32.08
N ALA A 175 9.71 8.18 -32.78
CA ALA A 175 10.59 7.02 -32.63
C ALA A 175 11.16 6.92 -31.22
N TYR A 176 11.57 8.05 -30.64
CA TYR A 176 12.11 8.10 -29.29
C TYR A 176 11.03 7.81 -28.23
N GLY A 177 9.84 8.42 -28.35
CA GLY A 177 8.70 8.11 -27.50
C GLY A 177 8.28 6.63 -27.58
N ALA A 178 8.36 6.03 -28.77
CA ALA A 178 8.09 4.60 -28.95
C ALA A 178 9.09 3.73 -28.21
N SER A 179 10.39 4.08 -28.22
CA SER A 179 11.42 3.32 -27.48
C SER A 179 11.24 3.44 -25.97
N LEU A 180 10.89 4.61 -25.45
CA LEU A 180 10.60 4.80 -24.02
C LEU A 180 9.37 4.02 -23.54
N ALA A 181 8.34 3.91 -24.39
CA ALA A 181 7.11 3.19 -24.05
C ALA A 181 7.24 1.67 -24.21
N ALA A 182 8.24 1.19 -24.98
CA ALA A 182 8.32 -0.21 -25.42
C ALA A 182 8.29 -1.20 -24.24
N ASP A 183 9.02 -0.90 -23.16
CA ASP A 183 9.15 -1.78 -22.02
C ASP A 183 7.87 -1.84 -21.14
N SER A 184 6.98 -0.86 -21.28
CA SER A 184 5.80 -0.75 -20.43
C SER A 184 4.54 -1.43 -20.98
N TRP A 185 4.58 -1.87 -22.24
CA TRP A 185 3.42 -2.57 -22.82
C TRP A 185 3.34 -4.01 -22.31
N ASN A 186 2.21 -4.37 -21.68
CA ASN A 186 1.98 -5.69 -21.08
C ASN A 186 3.04 -6.09 -20.03
N ALA A 187 3.60 -5.12 -19.34
CA ALA A 187 4.67 -5.31 -18.38
C ALA A 187 4.25 -4.96 -16.95
N TRP A 188 5.02 -5.42 -15.99
CA TRP A 188 4.91 -5.04 -14.60
C TRP A 188 5.68 -3.75 -14.35
N SER A 189 5.07 -2.80 -13.61
CA SER A 189 5.81 -1.62 -13.13
C SER A 189 6.90 -2.06 -12.16
N ILE A 190 8.06 -1.43 -12.27
CA ILE A 190 9.13 -1.64 -11.31
C ILE A 190 8.94 -0.78 -10.05
N GLU A 191 8.04 0.20 -10.10
CA GLU A 191 7.80 1.12 -8.99
C GLU A 191 6.67 0.58 -8.10
N ASP A 192 7.03 0.00 -6.96
CA ASP A 192 6.07 -0.37 -5.93
C ASP A 192 6.06 0.68 -4.83
N ALA A 193 5.51 1.84 -5.16
CA ALA A 193 5.35 2.96 -4.25
C ALA A 193 4.04 3.70 -4.53
N SER A 194 3.34 4.08 -3.47
CA SER A 194 1.98 4.62 -3.56
C SER A 194 1.87 5.92 -4.38
N ILE A 195 2.97 6.68 -4.51
CA ILE A 195 2.99 7.93 -5.27
C ILE A 195 3.30 7.71 -6.77
N TYR A 196 3.97 6.63 -7.16
CA TYR A 196 4.48 6.46 -8.53
C TYR A 196 3.63 5.53 -9.39
N GLN A 197 3.08 4.47 -8.83
CA GLN A 197 2.21 3.54 -9.56
C GLN A 197 1.04 4.22 -10.27
N PRO A 198 0.29 5.15 -9.66
CA PRO A 198 -0.82 5.80 -10.32
C PRO A 198 -0.41 6.63 -11.55
N PHE A 199 0.76 7.28 -11.51
CA PHE A 199 1.30 7.98 -12.67
C PHE A 199 1.59 7.02 -13.80
N TRP A 200 2.37 5.97 -13.53
CA TRP A 200 2.71 4.96 -14.52
C TRP A 200 1.45 4.42 -15.19
N LEU A 201 0.44 4.03 -14.41
CA LEU A 201 -0.81 3.46 -14.92
C LEU A 201 -1.58 4.49 -15.78
N THR A 202 -1.74 5.73 -15.29
CA THR A 202 -2.47 6.75 -16.03
C THR A 202 -1.80 7.05 -17.38
N TYR A 203 -0.47 7.18 -17.41
CA TYR A 203 0.23 7.52 -18.66
C TYR A 203 0.30 6.34 -19.64
N THR A 204 0.30 5.08 -19.17
CA THR A 204 0.11 3.94 -20.11
C THR A 204 -1.26 4.00 -20.78
N VAL A 205 -2.32 4.35 -20.03
CA VAL A 205 -3.68 4.51 -20.58
C VAL A 205 -3.77 5.69 -21.55
N VAL A 206 -3.23 6.84 -21.17
CA VAL A 206 -3.20 8.05 -22.03
C VAL A 206 -2.48 7.76 -23.35
N LEU A 207 -1.33 7.08 -23.30
CA LEU A 207 -0.61 6.66 -24.50
C LEU A 207 -1.38 5.63 -25.31
N ALA A 208 -2.02 4.66 -24.69
CA ALA A 208 -2.83 3.67 -25.37
C ALA A 208 -4.01 4.33 -26.12
N ASP A 209 -4.67 5.31 -25.49
CA ASP A 209 -5.74 6.10 -26.13
C ASP A 209 -5.19 6.89 -27.33
N LEU A 210 -4.06 7.57 -27.18
CA LEU A 210 -3.44 8.36 -28.25
C LEU A 210 -3.01 7.50 -29.46
N LEU A 211 -2.51 6.30 -29.19
CA LEU A 211 -1.97 5.39 -30.20
C LEU A 211 -3.03 4.42 -30.79
N GLY A 212 -4.29 4.50 -30.32
CA GLY A 212 -5.36 3.57 -30.73
C GLY A 212 -5.16 2.13 -30.22
N ARG A 213 -4.36 1.94 -29.16
CA ARG A 213 -4.03 0.64 -28.56
C ARG A 213 -4.85 0.29 -27.32
N THR A 214 -5.85 1.10 -27.00
CA THR A 214 -6.67 0.95 -25.80
C THR A 214 -7.24 -0.46 -25.61
N PRO A 215 -7.83 -1.12 -26.64
CA PRO A 215 -8.39 -2.47 -26.45
C PRO A 215 -7.33 -3.51 -26.12
N GLU A 216 -6.13 -3.39 -26.70
CA GLU A 216 -5.00 -4.28 -26.42
C GLU A 216 -4.49 -4.05 -25.00
N HIS A 217 -4.23 -2.79 -24.64
CA HIS A 217 -3.68 -2.43 -23.35
C HIS A 217 -4.62 -2.78 -22.19
N MET A 218 -5.90 -2.44 -22.29
CA MET A 218 -6.88 -2.72 -21.26
C MET A 218 -7.19 -4.21 -21.07
N LYS A 219 -6.92 -5.07 -22.08
CA LYS A 219 -7.05 -6.53 -21.96
C LYS A 219 -5.86 -7.19 -21.29
N ALA A 220 -4.74 -6.50 -21.14
CA ALA A 220 -3.55 -7.05 -20.53
C ALA A 220 -3.77 -7.37 -19.05
N VAL A 221 -3.33 -8.55 -18.61
CA VAL A 221 -3.45 -8.99 -17.22
C VAL A 221 -2.71 -8.03 -16.27
N THR A 222 -1.53 -7.57 -16.69
CA THR A 222 -0.73 -6.61 -15.93
C THR A 222 -1.46 -5.29 -15.72
N THR A 223 -2.08 -4.74 -16.77
CA THR A 223 -2.85 -3.50 -16.68
C THR A 223 -4.03 -3.65 -15.73
N ARG A 224 -4.79 -4.74 -15.84
CA ARG A 224 -5.91 -5.01 -14.95
C ARG A 224 -5.47 -5.13 -13.50
N PHE A 225 -4.37 -5.82 -13.25
CA PHE A 225 -3.79 -5.94 -11.91
C PHE A 225 -3.57 -4.56 -11.25
N TYR A 226 -2.97 -3.60 -11.98
CA TYR A 226 -2.71 -2.27 -11.41
C TYR A 226 -3.97 -1.44 -11.19
N PHE A 227 -5.06 -1.70 -11.90
CA PHE A 227 -6.37 -1.16 -11.56
C PHE A 227 -6.98 -1.83 -10.32
N ASP A 228 -6.72 -3.12 -10.13
CA ASP A 228 -7.21 -3.86 -8.97
C ASP A 228 -6.50 -3.43 -7.66
N VAL A 229 -5.23 -3.04 -7.72
CA VAL A 229 -4.44 -2.67 -6.51
C VAL A 229 -5.11 -1.56 -5.69
N PRO A 230 -5.42 -0.36 -6.23
CA PRO A 230 -6.07 0.69 -5.42
C PRO A 230 -7.49 0.30 -4.97
N LYS A 231 -8.25 -0.48 -5.76
CA LYS A 231 -9.53 -1.04 -5.34
C LYS A 231 -9.35 -1.96 -4.14
N PHE A 232 -8.37 -2.86 -4.20
CA PHE A 232 -8.05 -3.82 -3.15
C PHE A 232 -7.56 -3.13 -1.87
N LEU A 233 -6.71 -2.10 -1.98
CA LEU A 233 -6.10 -1.41 -0.84
C LEU A 233 -6.99 -0.33 -0.22
N LEU A 234 -8.11 0.04 -0.85
CA LEU A 234 -8.99 1.10 -0.35
C LEU A 234 -9.42 0.81 1.09
N MET A 235 -9.16 1.77 1.96
CA MET A 235 -9.53 1.68 3.38
C MET A 235 -11.01 1.99 3.61
N PRO A 236 -11.59 1.59 4.75
CA PRO A 236 -12.98 1.90 5.09
C PRO A 236 -13.33 3.39 5.07
N ASN A 237 -12.37 4.26 5.38
CA ASN A 237 -12.51 5.73 5.37
C ASN A 237 -12.37 6.37 3.97
N GLY A 238 -12.19 5.58 2.92
CA GLY A 238 -12.01 6.07 1.54
C GLY A 238 -10.60 6.54 1.18
N LEU A 239 -9.64 6.44 2.09
CA LEU A 239 -8.24 6.73 1.81
C LEU A 239 -7.51 5.48 1.30
N LEU A 240 -6.32 5.67 0.73
CA LEU A 240 -5.36 4.60 0.46
C LEU A 240 -4.25 4.63 1.49
N PRO A 241 -3.70 3.46 1.88
CA PRO A 241 -2.49 3.41 2.70
C PRO A 241 -1.28 3.86 1.88
N ASP A 242 -0.24 4.30 2.59
CA ASP A 242 1.07 4.53 2.01
C ASP A 242 1.93 3.25 2.07
N TRP A 243 2.78 3.10 1.06
CA TRP A 243 3.89 2.16 1.05
C TRP A 243 5.00 2.66 0.13
N GLY A 244 6.25 2.33 0.43
CA GLY A 244 7.41 2.87 -0.29
C GLY A 244 7.48 4.39 -0.17
N ASP A 245 7.99 5.05 -1.20
CA ASP A 245 7.89 6.51 -1.30
C ASP A 245 6.43 6.91 -1.46
N GLY A 246 5.78 7.21 -0.36
CA GLY A 246 4.39 7.61 -0.27
C GLY A 246 4.21 9.00 0.33
N ASP A 247 3.14 9.63 -0.04
CA ASP A 247 2.67 10.87 0.54
C ASP A 247 1.16 10.74 0.69
N TRP A 248 0.68 10.51 1.89
CA TRP A 248 -0.73 10.35 2.18
C TRP A 248 -1.56 11.29 1.33
N THR A 249 -2.54 10.74 0.63
CA THR A 249 -3.50 11.48 -0.18
C THR A 249 -2.98 12.18 -1.44
N HIS A 250 -1.67 12.30 -1.65
CA HIS A 250 -1.14 13.08 -2.80
C HIS A 250 -1.66 12.60 -4.15
N MET A 251 -1.86 11.30 -4.31
CA MET A 251 -2.23 10.69 -5.60
C MET A 251 -3.71 10.30 -5.71
N TRP A 252 -4.55 10.79 -4.82
CA TRP A 252 -5.97 10.42 -4.80
C TRP A 252 -6.71 10.70 -6.13
N ALA A 253 -6.46 11.85 -6.73
CA ALA A 253 -7.13 12.24 -7.98
C ALA A 253 -6.70 11.35 -9.16
N TRP A 254 -5.43 10.94 -9.20
CA TRP A 254 -4.90 10.01 -10.21
C TRP A 254 -5.48 8.60 -10.02
N ASN A 255 -5.54 8.12 -8.78
CA ASN A 255 -6.19 6.85 -8.46
C ASN A 255 -7.69 6.88 -8.77
N THR A 256 -8.38 7.99 -8.46
CA THR A 256 -9.78 8.18 -8.82
C THR A 256 -9.98 8.07 -10.34
N ALA A 257 -9.12 8.74 -11.13
CA ALA A 257 -9.19 8.68 -12.58
C ALA A 257 -8.96 7.25 -13.12
N ASN A 258 -7.98 6.55 -12.58
CA ASN A 258 -7.67 5.17 -12.95
C ASN A 258 -8.84 4.23 -12.61
N LEU A 259 -9.43 4.35 -11.42
CA LEU A 259 -10.59 3.56 -11.01
C LEU A 259 -11.82 3.85 -11.88
N VAL A 260 -12.07 5.13 -12.20
CA VAL A 260 -13.14 5.51 -13.16
C VAL A 260 -12.89 4.89 -14.51
N ARG A 261 -11.65 4.94 -15.02
CA ARG A 261 -11.30 4.33 -16.32
C ARG A 261 -11.55 2.83 -16.32
N ALA A 262 -11.13 2.13 -15.27
CA ALA A 262 -11.35 0.69 -15.12
C ALA A 262 -12.83 0.35 -15.07
N GLY A 263 -13.59 1.03 -14.19
CA GLY A 263 -15.02 0.79 -14.03
C GLY A 263 -15.80 0.98 -15.31
N SER A 264 -15.53 2.06 -16.03
CA SER A 264 -16.18 2.35 -17.29
C SER A 264 -15.81 1.37 -18.41
N TYR A 265 -14.52 1.02 -18.54
CA TYR A 265 -14.05 0.12 -19.59
C TYR A 265 -14.47 -1.34 -19.34
N TYR A 266 -14.34 -1.83 -18.10
CA TYR A 266 -14.70 -3.21 -17.75
C TYR A 266 -16.19 -3.40 -17.44
N HIS A 267 -16.98 -2.33 -17.46
CA HIS A 267 -18.38 -2.31 -17.03
C HIS A 267 -18.55 -2.87 -15.60
N ASP A 268 -17.65 -2.48 -14.69
CA ASP A 268 -17.62 -2.96 -13.30
C ASP A 268 -17.82 -1.82 -12.31
N GLY A 269 -19.02 -1.77 -11.73
CA GLY A 269 -19.43 -0.73 -10.79
C GLY A 269 -18.67 -0.70 -9.46
N GLU A 270 -17.94 -1.75 -9.08
CA GLU A 270 -17.12 -1.77 -7.86
C GLU A 270 -15.93 -0.79 -7.97
N TYR A 271 -15.32 -0.68 -9.15
CA TYR A 271 -14.29 0.34 -9.37
C TYR A 271 -14.88 1.76 -9.27
N LEU A 272 -16.09 1.96 -9.80
CA LEU A 272 -16.75 3.26 -9.72
C LEU A 272 -17.11 3.63 -8.28
N ASP A 273 -17.57 2.66 -7.47
CA ASP A 273 -17.83 2.88 -6.04
C ASP A 273 -16.53 3.20 -5.28
N ALA A 274 -15.44 2.48 -5.57
CA ALA A 274 -14.11 2.78 -5.01
C ALA A 274 -13.66 4.20 -5.38
N ALA A 275 -13.82 4.59 -6.64
CA ALA A 275 -13.49 5.94 -7.11
C ALA A 275 -14.31 7.01 -6.38
N ARG A 276 -15.63 6.80 -6.25
CA ARG A 276 -16.55 7.71 -5.55
C ARG A 276 -16.17 7.85 -4.07
N ARG A 277 -15.93 6.74 -3.37
CA ARG A 277 -15.52 6.77 -1.95
C ARG A 277 -14.21 7.54 -1.75
N MET A 278 -13.23 7.32 -2.62
CA MET A 278 -11.96 8.05 -2.59
C MET A 278 -12.17 9.54 -2.87
N TYR A 279 -12.98 9.88 -3.87
CA TYR A 279 -13.32 11.25 -4.21
C TYR A 279 -13.99 11.97 -3.04
N ASP A 280 -15.02 11.35 -2.44
CA ASP A 280 -15.79 11.91 -1.32
C ASP A 280 -14.92 12.21 -0.10
N ALA A 281 -14.02 11.29 0.25
CA ALA A 281 -13.10 11.47 1.37
C ALA A 281 -12.19 12.69 1.18
N HIS A 282 -11.67 12.90 -0.02
CA HIS A 282 -10.70 13.96 -0.29
C HIS A 282 -11.36 15.33 -0.55
N ILE A 283 -12.49 15.37 -1.28
CA ILE A 283 -13.21 16.62 -1.51
C ILE A 283 -13.74 17.20 -0.20
N GLY A 284 -14.22 16.36 0.71
CA GLY A 284 -14.64 16.79 2.04
C GLY A 284 -13.51 17.45 2.83
N TYR A 285 -12.29 16.91 2.73
CA TYR A 285 -11.12 17.45 3.41
C TYR A 285 -10.60 18.75 2.78
N TYR A 286 -10.35 18.75 1.47
CA TYR A 286 -9.76 19.88 0.75
C TYR A 286 -10.76 21.02 0.47
N GLN A 287 -12.04 20.82 0.76
CA GLN A 287 -13.11 21.77 0.46
C GLN A 287 -13.12 22.21 -1.02
N GLY A 288 -12.85 21.27 -1.91
CA GLY A 288 -12.83 21.45 -3.35
C GLY A 288 -11.58 20.91 -4.05
N ILE A 289 -11.55 21.05 -5.35
CA ILE A 289 -10.45 20.54 -6.18
C ILE A 289 -9.27 21.52 -6.18
N GLN A 290 -8.08 21.04 -5.87
CA GLN A 290 -6.83 21.78 -6.00
C GLN A 290 -6.38 21.79 -7.47
N GLU A 291 -5.56 22.79 -7.87
CA GLU A 291 -5.18 23.00 -9.27
C GLU A 291 -4.45 21.81 -9.89
N ASP A 292 -3.56 21.18 -9.15
CA ASP A 292 -2.78 20.01 -9.59
C ASP A 292 -3.64 18.74 -9.79
N ASN A 293 -4.87 18.74 -9.25
CA ASN A 293 -5.83 17.67 -9.42
C ASN A 293 -6.83 17.90 -10.57
N LEU A 294 -6.80 19.07 -11.22
CA LEU A 294 -7.71 19.38 -12.33
C LEU A 294 -7.47 18.49 -13.55
N TYR A 295 -6.22 18.12 -13.83
CA TYR A 295 -5.89 17.24 -14.95
C TYR A 295 -6.41 15.81 -14.73
N PRO A 296 -6.00 15.08 -13.68
CA PRO A 296 -6.47 13.71 -13.49
C PRO A 296 -7.99 13.61 -13.31
N LEU A 297 -8.61 14.55 -12.61
CA LEU A 297 -10.08 14.56 -12.47
C LEU A 297 -10.79 14.95 -13.77
N GLY A 298 -10.17 15.78 -14.58
CA GLY A 298 -10.63 16.04 -15.96
C GLY A 298 -10.60 14.77 -16.82
N LEU A 299 -9.56 13.94 -16.69
CA LEU A 299 -9.53 12.61 -17.31
C LEU A 299 -10.62 11.69 -16.73
N ALA A 300 -10.84 11.69 -15.43
CA ALA A 300 -11.93 10.94 -14.82
C ALA A 300 -13.29 11.33 -15.43
N LEU A 301 -13.58 12.63 -15.53
CA LEU A 301 -14.82 13.12 -16.15
C LEU A 301 -14.96 12.66 -17.60
N ARG A 302 -13.86 12.65 -18.37
CA ARG A 302 -13.82 12.22 -19.77
C ARG A 302 -14.05 10.71 -19.93
N TRP A 303 -13.52 9.91 -19.01
CA TRP A 303 -13.58 8.45 -19.07
C TRP A 303 -14.83 7.86 -18.42
N LEU A 304 -15.54 8.62 -17.58
CA LEU A 304 -16.72 8.14 -16.86
C LEU A 304 -17.89 7.83 -17.80
N ASP A 305 -18.26 6.56 -17.87
CA ASP A 305 -19.46 6.09 -18.58
C ASP A 305 -20.66 6.09 -17.62
N PRO A 306 -21.65 6.98 -17.81
CA PRO A 306 -22.81 7.05 -16.93
C PRO A 306 -23.76 5.85 -17.08
N ALA A 307 -23.57 5.01 -18.11
CA ALA A 307 -24.37 3.80 -18.30
C ALA A 307 -23.97 2.65 -17.38
N VAL A 308 -22.79 2.71 -16.75
CA VAL A 308 -22.31 1.70 -15.80
C VAL A 308 -22.79 2.06 -14.40
N PRO A 309 -23.71 1.28 -13.78
CA PRO A 309 -24.20 1.59 -12.44
C PRO A 309 -23.14 1.35 -11.37
N PHE A 310 -23.21 2.08 -10.25
CA PHE A 310 -22.45 1.72 -9.08
C PHE A 310 -22.84 0.33 -8.57
N LYS A 311 -21.82 -0.42 -8.17
CA LYS A 311 -21.96 -1.66 -7.42
C LYS A 311 -21.16 -1.49 -6.12
N PRO A 312 -21.75 -1.68 -4.94
CA PRO A 312 -21.03 -1.54 -3.68
C PRO A 312 -19.77 -2.42 -3.65
N LEU A 313 -18.63 -1.80 -3.35
CA LEU A 313 -17.40 -2.54 -3.06
C LEU A 313 -17.45 -3.05 -1.63
N VAL A 314 -17.64 -4.36 -1.47
CA VAL A 314 -17.69 -5.03 -0.17
C VAL A 314 -16.31 -5.59 0.16
N GLN A 315 -15.74 -5.17 1.29
CA GLN A 315 -14.40 -5.54 1.74
C GLN A 315 -14.41 -5.78 3.27
N GLU A 316 -15.14 -6.80 3.68
CA GLU A 316 -15.40 -7.11 5.10
C GLU A 316 -14.44 -8.17 5.67
N HIS A 317 -13.63 -8.81 4.81
CA HIS A 317 -12.76 -9.90 5.20
C HIS A 317 -11.32 -9.65 4.80
N SER A 318 -10.41 -10.23 5.59
CA SER A 318 -8.99 -10.24 5.27
C SER A 318 -8.74 -10.92 3.92
N ALA A 319 -7.79 -10.38 3.18
CA ALA A 319 -7.47 -10.87 1.84
C ALA A 319 -5.99 -10.67 1.51
N GLU A 320 -5.46 -11.53 0.65
CA GLU A 320 -4.15 -11.36 0.05
C GLU A 320 -4.26 -10.69 -1.32
N VAL A 321 -3.25 -9.93 -1.70
CA VAL A 321 -3.15 -9.41 -3.07
C VAL A 321 -2.96 -10.57 -4.03
N ILE A 322 -3.59 -10.47 -5.18
CA ILE A 322 -3.74 -11.46 -6.23
C ILE A 322 -2.41 -12.06 -6.71
N ASP A 323 -1.28 -11.37 -6.52
CA ASP A 323 0.00 -11.77 -7.08
C ASP A 323 1.16 -11.63 -6.08
N ASP A 324 1.79 -12.76 -5.75
CA ASP A 324 2.99 -12.83 -4.91
C ASP A 324 4.27 -12.34 -5.62
N LEU A 325 4.23 -12.05 -6.92
CA LEU A 325 5.42 -11.65 -7.67
C LEU A 325 5.73 -10.16 -7.57
N VAL A 326 4.69 -9.32 -7.49
CA VAL A 326 4.85 -7.88 -7.68
C VAL A 326 4.44 -7.06 -6.47
N SER A 327 3.28 -7.30 -5.88
CA SER A 327 2.76 -6.42 -4.82
C SER A 327 2.96 -6.95 -3.41
N LYS A 328 2.88 -8.25 -3.18
CA LYS A 328 3.17 -8.92 -1.89
C LYS A 328 2.58 -8.20 -0.67
N LYS A 329 1.26 -8.06 -0.63
CA LYS A 329 0.53 -7.39 0.44
C LYS A 329 -0.61 -8.27 0.96
N ILE A 330 -0.88 -8.19 2.26
CA ILE A 330 -2.04 -8.81 2.90
C ILE A 330 -2.81 -7.71 3.63
N THR A 331 -4.12 -7.65 3.43
CA THR A 331 -5.01 -6.78 4.20
C THR A 331 -5.77 -7.59 5.23
N PHE A 332 -5.79 -7.12 6.47
CA PHE A 332 -6.63 -7.64 7.54
C PHE A 332 -7.84 -6.72 7.67
N ARG A 333 -9.03 -7.28 7.65
CA ARG A 333 -10.27 -6.51 7.64
C ARG A 333 -11.33 -7.14 8.52
N SER A 334 -12.18 -6.29 9.09
CA SER A 334 -13.37 -6.71 9.80
C SER A 334 -14.62 -5.98 9.31
N PRO A 335 -15.82 -6.56 9.49
CA PRO A 335 -17.08 -5.86 9.25
C PRO A 335 -17.24 -4.59 10.10
N ALA A 336 -16.52 -4.48 11.22
CA ALA A 336 -16.53 -3.32 12.11
C ALA A 336 -15.70 -2.14 11.58
N GLY A 337 -15.01 -2.30 10.42
CA GLY A 337 -14.20 -1.26 9.82
C GLY A 337 -12.74 -1.23 10.29
N ASP A 338 -12.25 -2.33 10.86
CA ASP A 338 -10.82 -2.48 11.08
C ASP A 338 -10.10 -2.75 9.76
N TYR A 339 -8.87 -2.23 9.68
CA TYR A 339 -7.99 -2.42 8.55
C TYR A 339 -6.54 -2.48 9.00
N GLY A 340 -5.83 -3.51 8.55
CA GLY A 340 -4.39 -3.63 8.72
C GLY A 340 -3.72 -3.97 7.40
N LEU A 341 -2.55 -3.41 7.13
CA LEU A 341 -1.75 -3.71 5.94
C LEU A 341 -0.41 -4.30 6.34
N LEU A 342 -0.21 -5.57 5.98
CA LEU A 342 1.11 -6.20 5.97
C LEU A 342 1.72 -6.03 4.57
N ASN A 343 2.87 -5.37 4.51
CA ASN A 343 3.69 -5.27 3.32
C ASN A 343 4.87 -6.25 3.46
N TYR A 344 4.81 -7.39 2.74
CA TYR A 344 5.90 -8.37 2.75
C TYR A 344 6.68 -8.35 1.42
N ARG A 345 6.63 -7.22 0.74
CA ARG A 345 7.35 -7.01 -0.52
C ARG A 345 8.85 -7.28 -0.35
N ASP A 346 9.43 -7.84 -1.39
CA ASP A 346 10.87 -7.86 -1.62
C ASP A 346 11.16 -7.36 -3.03
N GLN A 347 12.37 -7.57 -3.48
CA GLN A 347 12.75 -7.20 -4.83
C GLN A 347 12.27 -8.19 -5.90
N GLY A 348 11.90 -9.43 -5.51
CA GLY A 348 11.51 -10.49 -6.43
C GLY A 348 12.42 -10.68 -7.65
N PRO A 349 12.28 -11.73 -8.41
CA PRO A 349 13.07 -11.94 -9.63
C PRO A 349 12.85 -10.86 -10.68
N TYR A 350 11.59 -10.43 -10.86
CA TYR A 350 11.23 -9.41 -11.85
C TYR A 350 11.77 -8.03 -11.50
N ALA A 351 11.54 -7.57 -10.26
CA ALA A 351 12.04 -6.29 -9.80
C ALA A 351 13.57 -6.23 -9.80
N ARG A 352 14.25 -7.35 -9.51
CA ARG A 352 15.71 -7.46 -9.60
C ARG A 352 16.20 -7.31 -11.03
N TRP A 353 15.58 -8.01 -11.98
CA TRP A 353 15.94 -7.89 -13.40
C TRP A 353 15.71 -6.46 -13.90
N GLN A 354 14.59 -5.86 -13.59
CA GLN A 354 14.29 -4.47 -13.98
C GLN A 354 15.27 -3.47 -13.38
N ARG A 355 15.75 -3.69 -12.16
CA ARG A 355 16.75 -2.85 -11.54
C ARG A 355 18.10 -2.97 -12.23
N GLU A 356 18.53 -4.18 -12.56
CA GLU A 356 19.75 -4.39 -13.31
C GLU A 356 19.68 -3.67 -14.66
N TYR A 357 18.55 -3.74 -15.33
CA TYR A 357 18.29 -3.00 -16.55
C TYR A 357 18.32 -1.49 -16.34
N GLN A 358 17.67 -0.97 -15.29
CA GLN A 358 17.71 0.46 -14.96
C GLN A 358 19.11 0.93 -14.54
N ASN A 359 19.84 0.17 -13.77
CA ASN A 359 21.20 0.51 -13.38
C ASN A 359 22.14 0.61 -14.60
N ALA A 360 21.83 -0.09 -15.67
CA ALA A 360 22.54 0.01 -16.94
C ALA A 360 22.10 1.21 -17.78
N THR A 361 20.93 1.80 -17.52
CA THR A 361 20.30 2.83 -18.36
C THR A 361 20.07 4.16 -17.66
N ILE A 362 20.05 4.21 -16.32
CA ILE A 362 19.82 5.39 -15.50
C ILE A 362 21.10 5.77 -14.75
N TYR A 363 21.35 7.06 -14.63
CA TYR A 363 22.59 7.63 -14.11
C TYR A 363 22.82 7.49 -12.59
N ALA A 364 21.89 7.02 -11.79
CA ALA A 364 22.03 6.92 -10.35
C ALA A 364 21.90 5.47 -9.83
N PRO A 365 22.96 4.64 -9.98
CA PRO A 365 22.91 3.24 -9.56
C PRO A 365 22.79 3.03 -8.04
N GLU A 366 23.04 4.07 -7.24
CA GLU A 366 23.02 4.03 -5.78
C GLU A 366 21.63 4.31 -5.20
N GLU A 367 20.69 4.81 -5.98
CA GLU A 367 19.33 4.99 -5.50
C GLU A 367 18.70 3.63 -5.24
N ARG A 368 18.04 3.52 -4.08
CA ARG A 368 17.25 2.33 -3.76
C ARG A 368 16.27 2.08 -4.90
N PRO A 369 16.22 0.84 -5.38
CA PRO A 369 15.42 0.56 -6.56
C PRO A 369 13.98 0.99 -6.33
N HIS A 370 13.46 1.71 -7.31
CA HIS A 370 12.04 1.90 -7.51
C HIS A 370 11.31 2.66 -6.42
N HIS A 371 11.99 3.58 -5.75
CA HIS A 371 11.38 4.34 -4.67
C HIS A 371 10.86 3.47 -3.52
N GLY A 372 11.37 2.24 -3.41
CA GLY A 372 11.06 1.34 -2.31
C GLY A 372 11.75 1.74 -1.02
N HIS A 373 11.18 1.30 0.09
CA HIS A 373 11.77 1.37 1.41
C HIS A 373 12.25 -0.02 1.83
N SER A 374 13.07 -0.10 2.88
CA SER A 374 13.39 -1.37 3.56
C SER A 374 12.25 -1.74 4.51
N ASP A 375 11.03 -1.79 3.98
CA ASP A 375 9.77 -2.03 4.69
C ASP A 375 9.26 -3.47 4.54
N GLU A 376 10.14 -4.37 4.12
CA GLU A 376 9.82 -5.78 3.95
C GLU A 376 9.37 -6.41 5.26
N ASN A 377 8.24 -7.11 5.23
CA ASN A 377 7.59 -7.73 6.38
C ASN A 377 7.15 -6.72 7.45
N SER A 378 6.81 -5.48 7.07
CA SER A 378 6.31 -4.46 7.99
C SER A 378 4.80 -4.39 8.04
N ILE A 379 4.27 -3.98 9.20
CA ILE A 379 2.90 -3.47 9.30
C ILE A 379 2.92 -2.01 8.84
N ALA A 380 2.47 -1.79 7.60
CA ALA A 380 2.50 -0.46 7.01
C ALA A 380 1.40 0.46 7.55
N LEU A 381 0.26 -0.11 7.97
CA LEU A 381 -0.85 0.66 8.49
C LEU A 381 -1.77 -0.18 9.36
N LEU A 382 -2.31 0.46 10.40
CA LEU A 382 -3.49 0.01 11.13
C LEU A 382 -4.53 1.13 11.21
N LEU A 383 -5.78 0.79 10.97
CA LEU A 383 -6.94 1.66 11.13
C LEU A 383 -8.05 0.89 11.86
N SER A 384 -8.74 1.56 12.76
CA SER A 384 -9.94 1.03 13.44
C SER A 384 -10.94 2.15 13.64
N ASP A 385 -12.20 1.92 13.31
CA ASP A 385 -13.28 2.89 13.46
C ASP A 385 -12.91 4.30 12.95
N GLN A 386 -12.47 4.39 11.69
CA GLN A 386 -12.01 5.61 11.02
C GLN A 386 -10.70 6.22 11.58
N THR A 387 -10.18 5.75 12.72
CA THR A 387 -8.95 6.23 13.33
C THR A 387 -7.75 5.48 12.77
N VAL A 388 -6.78 6.18 12.19
CA VAL A 388 -5.47 5.59 11.87
C VAL A 388 -4.68 5.46 13.17
N LEU A 389 -4.24 4.25 13.48
CA LEU A 389 -3.56 3.90 14.73
C LEU A 389 -2.05 3.73 14.57
N LEU A 390 -1.62 3.23 13.43
CA LEU A 390 -0.23 3.17 13.00
C LEU A 390 -0.16 3.59 11.54
N ALA A 391 0.84 4.39 11.19
CA ALA A 391 1.15 4.76 9.83
C ALA A 391 2.64 4.59 9.56
N ASP A 392 2.97 4.09 8.40
CA ASP A 392 4.36 3.91 7.99
C ASP A 392 5.00 5.20 7.45
N GLY A 393 6.27 5.10 7.14
CA GLY A 393 7.25 6.16 7.01
C GLY A 393 7.06 7.32 6.06
N GLY A 394 6.28 7.29 4.99
CA GLY A 394 6.10 8.42 4.07
C GLY A 394 7.25 8.63 3.07
N TYR A 395 7.26 9.77 2.38
CA TYR A 395 8.21 10.08 1.31
C TYR A 395 9.65 10.26 1.82
N ARG A 396 10.65 9.90 1.00
CA ARG A 396 12.08 10.08 1.34
C ARG A 396 12.43 11.51 1.71
N ALA A 397 13.29 11.70 2.72
CA ALA A 397 13.90 12.99 2.97
C ALA A 397 14.94 13.33 1.89
N ARG A 398 15.02 14.59 1.48
CA ARG A 398 15.95 15.03 0.41
C ARG A 398 17.44 14.84 0.76
N VAL A 399 17.78 14.77 2.04
CA VAL A 399 19.17 14.94 2.47
C VAL A 399 19.85 13.63 2.85
N GLU A 400 19.13 12.59 3.26
CA GLU A 400 19.80 11.42 3.87
C GLU A 400 19.12 10.08 3.60
N ASP A 401 18.21 9.91 2.68
CA ASP A 401 17.47 8.65 2.44
C ASP A 401 17.04 7.86 3.72
N GLY A 402 17.24 8.49 4.89
CA GLY A 402 17.13 7.88 6.21
C GLY A 402 15.76 7.23 6.47
N TRP A 403 14.71 7.86 5.99
CA TRP A 403 13.33 7.38 6.21
C TRP A 403 12.98 6.12 5.43
N ARG A 404 13.80 5.75 4.45
CA ARG A 404 13.68 4.49 3.72
C ARG A 404 14.30 3.31 4.47
N ALA A 405 15.11 3.57 5.51
CA ALA A 405 15.78 2.51 6.25
C ALA A 405 14.79 1.67 7.07
N ASP A 406 15.16 0.41 7.26
CA ASP A 406 14.36 -0.58 7.99
C ASP A 406 13.97 -0.17 9.41
N VAL A 407 14.82 0.63 10.07
CA VAL A 407 14.63 1.10 11.44
C VAL A 407 13.43 2.07 11.59
N PHE A 408 12.92 2.63 10.51
CA PHE A 408 11.78 3.55 10.50
C PHE A 408 10.44 2.86 10.20
N HIS A 409 10.45 1.52 10.12
CA HIS A 409 9.28 0.70 9.81
C HIS A 409 8.89 -0.21 10.97
N ASN A 410 7.64 -0.67 11.01
CA ASN A 410 7.11 -1.54 12.06
C ASN A 410 7.49 -3.00 11.77
N ARG A 411 8.73 -3.38 12.06
CA ARG A 411 9.30 -4.67 11.68
C ARG A 411 10.43 -5.13 12.62
N ILE A 412 10.97 -6.31 12.34
CA ILE A 412 12.26 -6.72 12.90
C ILE A 412 13.40 -6.06 12.13
N VAL A 413 14.29 -5.42 12.85
CA VAL A 413 15.53 -4.82 12.36
C VAL A 413 16.71 -5.62 12.87
N ALA A 414 17.64 -5.99 11.99
CA ALA A 414 18.83 -6.73 12.35
C ALA A 414 20.10 -5.95 12.00
N ARG A 415 21.14 -6.08 12.85
CA ARG A 415 22.50 -5.60 12.55
C ARG A 415 23.50 -6.67 12.96
N THR A 416 24.64 -6.70 12.27
CA THR A 416 25.78 -7.59 12.59
C THR A 416 26.90 -6.78 13.26
N GLY A 417 27.68 -7.43 14.15
CA GLY A 417 28.76 -6.80 14.86
C GLY A 417 28.43 -6.45 16.31
N PHE A 418 29.34 -5.75 16.96
CA PHE A 418 29.19 -5.30 18.33
C PHE A 418 28.56 -3.92 18.41
N PRO A 419 27.35 -3.78 18.96
CA PRO A 419 26.83 -2.46 19.23
C PRO A 419 27.69 -1.77 20.31
N PRO A 420 27.93 -0.46 20.18
CA PRO A 420 28.52 0.30 21.26
C PRO A 420 27.65 0.21 22.52
N GLU A 421 28.20 0.55 23.67
CA GLU A 421 27.41 0.62 24.94
C GLU A 421 26.38 1.75 24.93
N SER A 422 26.50 2.68 23.98
CA SER A 422 25.56 3.77 23.73
C SER A 422 24.21 3.27 23.18
N ASP A 423 23.27 4.18 23.07
CA ASP A 423 21.90 3.99 22.59
C ASP A 423 21.80 3.04 21.39
N ILE A 424 21.13 1.91 21.59
CA ILE A 424 20.98 0.87 20.58
C ILE A 424 20.25 1.40 19.33
N PHE A 425 19.29 2.30 19.51
CA PHE A 425 18.53 2.83 18.36
C PHE A 425 19.41 3.72 17.47
N ASP A 426 20.31 4.50 18.06
CA ASP A 426 21.28 5.27 17.27
C ASP A 426 22.25 4.35 16.52
N TYR A 427 22.67 3.24 17.12
CA TYR A 427 23.46 2.22 16.43
C TYR A 427 22.71 1.62 15.23
N LEU A 428 21.42 1.31 15.40
CA LEU A 428 20.60 0.78 14.29
C LEU A 428 20.47 1.80 13.13
N ARG A 429 20.45 3.09 13.44
CA ARG A 429 20.37 4.18 12.44
C ARG A 429 21.68 4.46 11.70
N MET A 430 22.84 4.01 12.20
CA MET A 430 24.13 4.24 11.55
C MET A 430 24.25 3.51 10.21
N ASP A 431 23.57 2.39 10.04
CA ASP A 431 23.49 1.67 8.78
C ASP A 431 22.12 1.89 8.15
N THR A 432 22.05 2.77 7.17
CA THR A 432 20.86 3.03 6.36
C THR A 432 20.97 2.40 4.97
N THR A 433 22.03 1.63 4.72
CA THR A 433 22.25 0.95 3.45
C THR A 433 21.14 -0.07 3.20
N TYR A 434 20.65 -0.09 1.96
CA TYR A 434 19.69 -1.09 1.55
C TYR A 434 20.39 -2.43 1.35
N HIS A 435 19.89 -3.46 2.05
CA HIS A 435 20.34 -4.82 1.90
C HIS A 435 19.23 -5.65 1.24
N PRO A 436 19.50 -6.28 0.10
CA PRO A 436 18.52 -7.12 -0.59
C PRO A 436 18.12 -8.30 0.28
N VAL A 437 16.82 -8.46 0.49
CA VAL A 437 16.23 -9.62 1.15
C VAL A 437 15.30 -10.35 0.19
N THR A 438 14.96 -11.60 0.50
CA THR A 438 13.88 -12.31 -0.17
C THR A 438 12.74 -12.53 0.81
N THR A 439 11.51 -12.34 0.33
CA THR A 439 10.33 -12.61 1.13
C THR A 439 9.38 -13.56 0.42
N GLU A 440 8.62 -14.28 1.22
CA GLU A 440 7.69 -15.27 0.70
C GLU A 440 6.51 -15.42 1.66
N LYS A 441 5.30 -15.55 1.11
CA LYS A 441 4.13 -15.95 1.88
C LYS A 441 4.16 -17.45 2.11
N ILE A 442 4.20 -17.87 3.37
CA ILE A 442 4.13 -19.28 3.76
C ILE A 442 2.67 -19.71 3.83
N HIS A 443 1.86 -18.92 4.56
CA HIS A 443 0.46 -19.24 4.82
C HIS A 443 -0.38 -17.96 4.86
N PHE A 444 -1.62 -18.08 4.40
CA PHE A 444 -2.70 -17.14 4.66
C PHE A 444 -4.02 -17.90 4.76
N GLY A 445 -4.86 -17.55 5.72
CA GLY A 445 -6.18 -18.14 5.85
C GLY A 445 -7.09 -17.35 6.79
N THR A 446 -8.38 -17.37 6.48
CA THR A 446 -9.44 -16.77 7.28
C THR A 446 -10.31 -17.88 7.88
N PHE A 447 -10.63 -17.79 9.17
CA PHE A 447 -11.28 -18.85 9.93
C PHE A 447 -12.44 -18.30 10.79
N GLY A 448 -13.25 -17.44 10.25
CA GLY A 448 -14.35 -16.87 11.02
C GLY A 448 -13.89 -15.95 12.15
N SER A 449 -13.60 -16.46 13.34
CA SER A 449 -13.20 -15.65 14.48
C SER A 449 -11.70 -15.29 14.53
N LEU A 450 -10.88 -15.93 13.70
CA LEU A 450 -9.44 -15.69 13.68
C LEU A 450 -8.89 -15.83 12.25
N ASP A 451 -8.18 -14.80 11.79
CA ASP A 451 -7.41 -14.84 10.54
C ASP A 451 -5.93 -15.06 10.86
N TYR A 452 -5.24 -15.75 9.97
CA TYR A 452 -3.87 -16.15 10.14
C TYR A 452 -3.06 -15.85 8.89
N SER A 453 -1.87 -15.27 9.08
CA SER A 453 -0.86 -15.18 8.03
C SER A 453 0.52 -15.54 8.57
N ARG A 454 1.37 -16.08 7.70
CA ARG A 454 2.79 -16.31 7.95
C ARG A 454 3.57 -15.91 6.72
N THR A 455 4.46 -14.95 6.87
CA THR A 455 5.37 -14.48 5.82
C THR A 455 6.80 -14.65 6.28
N ARG A 456 7.69 -15.03 5.38
CA ARG A 456 9.11 -15.28 5.64
C ARG A 456 9.96 -14.22 4.98
N LEU A 457 10.98 -13.79 5.69
CA LEU A 457 12.07 -12.96 5.19
C LEU A 457 13.39 -13.71 5.36
N VAL A 458 14.19 -13.77 4.30
CA VAL A 458 15.56 -14.30 4.35
C VAL A 458 16.54 -13.18 4.04
N ASP A 459 17.39 -12.88 5.00
CA ASP A 459 18.48 -11.92 4.89
C ASP A 459 19.80 -12.68 4.84
N HIS A 460 20.29 -12.93 3.63
CA HIS A 460 21.53 -13.68 3.41
C HIS A 460 22.76 -12.91 3.91
N GLU A 461 22.72 -11.59 3.87
CA GLU A 461 23.86 -10.75 4.21
C GLU A 461 24.03 -10.65 5.73
N ARG A 462 22.93 -10.49 6.47
CA ARG A 462 22.93 -10.49 7.92
C ARG A 462 22.84 -11.90 8.51
N GLY A 463 22.60 -12.91 7.69
CA GLY A 463 22.60 -14.33 8.04
C GLY A 463 21.52 -14.72 9.02
N TYR A 464 20.25 -14.44 8.68
CA TYR A 464 19.08 -14.93 9.41
C TYR A 464 17.87 -15.14 8.51
N THR A 465 16.98 -16.01 8.97
CA THR A 465 15.63 -16.19 8.42
C THR A 465 14.62 -15.80 9.49
N GLY A 466 13.68 -14.92 9.16
CA GLY A 466 12.63 -14.46 10.06
C GLY A 466 11.23 -14.75 9.49
N ASP A 467 10.37 -15.39 10.27
CA ASP A 467 8.96 -15.54 9.96
C ASP A 467 8.15 -14.55 10.80
N ARG A 468 7.33 -13.73 10.16
CA ARG A 468 6.30 -12.95 10.81
C ARG A 468 4.97 -13.65 10.70
N ILE A 469 4.39 -13.99 11.84
CA ILE A 469 3.08 -14.59 11.97
C ILE A 469 2.13 -13.54 12.53
N ILE A 470 0.98 -13.38 11.90
CA ILE A 470 -0.07 -12.48 12.37
C ILE A 470 -1.34 -13.29 12.62
N LEU A 471 -1.86 -13.19 13.83
CA LEU A 471 -3.19 -13.62 14.21
C LEU A 471 -4.05 -12.37 14.32
N PHE A 472 -5.12 -12.29 13.56
CA PHE A 472 -6.07 -11.19 13.60
C PHE A 472 -7.44 -11.70 14.00
N ALA A 473 -8.02 -11.12 15.04
CA ALA A 473 -9.37 -11.43 15.50
C ALA A 473 -10.37 -10.35 15.02
N PRO A 474 -11.11 -10.57 13.92
CA PRO A 474 -11.99 -9.57 13.32
C PRO A 474 -13.07 -9.03 14.27
N GLU A 475 -13.54 -9.84 15.23
CA GLU A 475 -14.59 -9.46 16.18
C GLU A 475 -14.12 -8.37 17.18
N SER A 476 -12.82 -8.22 17.41
CA SER A 476 -12.26 -7.33 18.43
C SER A 476 -11.19 -6.39 17.90
N GLY A 477 -10.79 -6.51 16.64
CA GLY A 477 -9.66 -5.78 16.07
C GLY A 477 -8.30 -6.13 16.67
N LEU A 478 -8.20 -7.22 17.45
CA LEU A 478 -6.98 -7.66 18.11
C LEU A 478 -6.01 -8.28 17.11
N TYR A 479 -4.74 -7.83 17.16
CA TYR A 479 -3.63 -8.46 16.45
C TYR A 479 -2.65 -9.06 17.46
N ILE A 480 -2.20 -10.28 17.22
CA ILE A 480 -1.06 -10.89 17.91
C ILE A 480 -0.02 -11.20 16.85
N ILE A 481 1.15 -10.60 16.99
CA ILE A 481 2.23 -10.71 16.00
C ILE A 481 3.37 -11.47 16.65
N VAL A 482 3.77 -12.56 16.01
CA VAL A 482 4.88 -13.40 16.45
C VAL A 482 5.97 -13.34 15.38
N ASP A 483 7.10 -12.78 15.73
CA ASP A 483 8.30 -12.76 14.91
C ASP A 483 9.25 -13.85 15.38
N SER A 484 9.39 -14.91 14.60
CA SER A 484 10.29 -16.03 14.87
C SER A 484 11.53 -15.95 13.99
N ILE A 485 12.69 -15.90 14.60
CA ILE A 485 13.97 -15.70 13.91
C ILE A 485 14.83 -16.96 14.09
N ARG A 486 15.39 -17.46 12.99
CA ARG A 486 16.45 -18.47 13.00
C ARG A 486 17.76 -17.83 12.56
N ILE A 487 18.82 -18.11 13.28
CA ILE A 487 20.18 -17.70 12.93
C ILE A 487 20.72 -18.65 11.86
N ASP A 488 21.08 -18.12 10.71
CA ASP A 488 21.61 -18.90 9.60
C ASP A 488 23.14 -18.83 9.53
N VAL A 489 23.75 -17.80 10.11
CA VAL A 489 25.21 -17.63 10.21
C VAL A 489 25.56 -17.15 11.61
N SER A 490 26.43 -17.89 12.30
CA SER A 490 26.90 -17.54 13.66
C SER A 490 27.59 -16.17 13.69
N GLY A 491 27.45 -15.44 14.78
CA GLY A 491 28.10 -14.15 14.97
C GLY A 491 27.45 -13.24 15.98
N HIS A 492 28.09 -12.09 16.22
CA HIS A 492 27.48 -11.03 17.00
C HIS A 492 26.38 -10.33 16.22
N LYS A 493 25.20 -10.26 16.79
CA LYS A 493 24.01 -9.68 16.16
C LYS A 493 23.18 -8.88 17.17
N VAL A 494 22.45 -7.93 16.63
CA VAL A 494 21.35 -7.23 17.31
C VAL A 494 20.09 -7.50 16.53
N PHE A 495 19.02 -7.88 17.22
CA PHE A 495 17.66 -7.95 16.68
C PHE A 495 16.78 -7.01 17.48
N CYS A 496 16.03 -6.19 16.78
CA CYS A 496 15.16 -5.18 17.38
C CYS A 496 13.77 -5.26 16.73
N ASN A 497 12.75 -5.42 17.55
CA ASN A 497 11.36 -5.32 17.15
C ASN A 497 10.90 -3.87 17.34
N THR A 498 10.69 -3.14 16.25
CA THR A 498 10.40 -1.70 16.23
C THR A 498 8.95 -1.41 15.93
N TRP A 499 8.37 -0.47 16.69
CA TRP A 499 7.04 0.06 16.50
C TRP A 499 7.05 1.58 16.58
N HIS A 500 6.29 2.23 15.71
CA HIS A 500 6.24 3.70 15.58
C HIS A 500 4.84 4.22 15.95
N PRO A 501 4.51 4.30 17.27
CA PRO A 501 3.19 4.72 17.74
C PRO A 501 2.92 6.22 17.63
N ASP A 502 3.83 6.99 17.08
CA ASP A 502 3.80 8.44 16.90
C ASP A 502 3.62 9.22 18.22
N LYS A 503 2.41 9.34 18.76
CA LYS A 503 2.13 10.01 20.03
C LYS A 503 1.71 9.02 21.12
N VAL A 504 2.53 8.93 22.16
CA VAL A 504 2.26 8.08 23.32
C VAL A 504 1.41 8.84 24.33
N LEU A 505 0.32 8.23 24.77
CA LEU A 505 -0.62 8.73 25.78
C LEU A 505 -0.32 8.16 27.17
N LYS A 506 0.04 6.87 27.24
CA LYS A 506 0.43 6.14 28.47
C LYS A 506 1.55 5.17 28.13
N SER A 507 2.37 4.82 29.11
CA SER A 507 3.44 3.83 28.97
C SER A 507 3.69 3.08 30.28
N GLY A 508 4.21 1.87 30.15
CA GLY A 508 4.76 1.04 31.21
C GLY A 508 6.01 0.33 30.74
N ASP A 509 6.47 -0.67 31.49
CA ASP A 509 7.73 -1.37 31.22
C ASP A 509 7.73 -2.11 29.87
N ASN A 510 6.58 -2.63 29.46
CA ASN A 510 6.42 -3.45 28.26
C ASN A 510 5.26 -3.05 27.36
N TYR A 511 4.68 -1.87 27.57
CA TYR A 511 3.57 -1.40 26.75
C TYR A 511 3.57 0.13 26.57
N VAL A 512 2.89 0.55 25.53
CA VAL A 512 2.47 1.93 25.29
C VAL A 512 1.02 1.95 24.82
N VAL A 513 0.31 3.01 25.18
CA VAL A 513 -0.99 3.38 24.59
C VAL A 513 -0.79 4.62 23.77
N SER A 514 -1.25 4.62 22.54
CA SER A 514 -0.98 5.69 21.57
C SER A 514 -2.18 6.05 20.74
N TRP A 515 -2.15 7.28 20.24
CA TRP A 515 -3.03 7.78 19.20
C TRP A 515 -2.32 8.90 18.44
N PRO A 516 -2.06 8.76 17.14
CA PRO A 516 -1.56 9.85 16.31
C PRO A 516 -2.68 10.86 16.08
N ASP A 517 -2.57 12.08 16.66
CA ASP A 517 -3.60 13.10 16.57
C ASP A 517 -3.75 13.70 15.16
N ARG A 518 -2.78 13.45 14.32
CA ARG A 518 -2.72 13.92 12.93
C ARG A 518 -1.82 13.03 12.08
N ILE A 519 -2.17 12.90 10.82
CA ILE A 519 -1.40 12.14 9.86
C ILE A 519 -0.64 13.13 8.97
N PRO A 520 0.68 13.03 8.85
CA PRO A 520 1.46 13.95 8.04
C PRO A 520 1.21 13.74 6.55
N ILE A 521 0.90 14.84 5.84
CA ILE A 521 0.72 14.89 4.39
C ILE A 521 1.64 15.98 3.86
N ARG A 522 2.75 15.64 3.22
CA ARG A 522 3.72 16.61 2.69
C ARG A 522 4.05 17.73 3.69
N GLN A 523 3.39 18.88 3.56
CA GLN A 523 3.57 20.07 4.42
C GLN A 523 2.33 20.35 5.27
N GLU A 524 1.32 19.53 5.18
CA GLU A 524 0.03 19.65 5.85
C GLU A 524 -0.21 18.44 6.75
N TYR A 525 -1.29 18.47 7.49
CA TYR A 525 -1.69 17.39 8.38
C TYR A 525 -3.15 17.03 8.14
N TRP A 526 -3.39 15.76 7.86
CA TRP A 526 -4.75 15.23 7.87
C TRP A 526 -5.21 15.05 9.31
N PRO A 527 -6.36 15.61 9.72
CA PRO A 527 -6.89 15.38 11.05
C PRO A 527 -7.28 13.91 11.20
N ASN A 528 -6.79 13.29 12.26
CA ASN A 528 -7.11 11.91 12.58
C ASN A 528 -8.23 11.90 13.63
N PRO A 529 -9.41 11.31 13.36
CA PRO A 529 -10.45 11.23 14.37
C PRO A 529 -9.98 10.40 15.56
N HIS A 530 -10.45 10.72 16.76
CA HIS A 530 -10.08 10.02 17.99
C HIS A 530 -11.22 9.11 18.46
N HIS A 531 -11.47 8.03 17.70
CA HIS A 531 -12.48 7.04 18.09
C HIS A 531 -11.84 5.83 18.78
N LYS A 532 -10.54 5.63 18.59
CA LYS A 532 -9.76 4.53 19.16
C LYS A 532 -8.38 4.99 19.60
N ASP A 533 -7.87 4.35 20.66
CA ASP A 533 -6.47 4.29 21.03
C ASP A 533 -5.89 2.92 20.65
N LEU A 534 -4.58 2.81 20.54
CA LEU A 534 -3.86 1.57 20.29
C LEU A 534 -3.00 1.21 21.51
N LEU A 535 -3.27 0.06 22.12
CA LEU A 535 -2.34 -0.60 23.00
C LEU A 535 -1.32 -1.39 22.18
N ILE A 536 -0.03 -1.11 22.36
CA ILE A 536 1.09 -1.92 21.86
C ILE A 536 1.76 -2.53 23.09
N GLN A 537 1.79 -3.85 23.17
CA GLN A 537 2.36 -4.57 24.30
C GLN A 537 3.34 -5.63 23.82
N PHE A 538 4.51 -5.70 24.42
CA PHE A 538 5.44 -6.82 24.26
C PHE A 538 5.16 -7.89 25.29
N LEU A 539 5.01 -9.13 24.82
CA LEU A 539 4.98 -10.31 25.69
C LEU A 539 6.38 -10.93 25.76
N ASP A 540 6.60 -11.83 26.70
CA ASP A 540 7.87 -12.54 26.88
C ASP A 540 9.09 -11.62 26.94
N ASN A 541 9.22 -10.90 28.05
CA ASN A 541 10.29 -9.92 28.27
C ASN A 541 11.60 -10.54 28.82
N ARG A 542 11.69 -11.87 28.90
CA ARG A 542 12.89 -12.56 29.37
C ARG A 542 14.07 -12.25 28.45
N ASP A 543 15.17 -11.80 29.01
CA ASP A 543 16.42 -11.47 28.30
C ASP A 543 16.29 -10.34 27.25
N LYS A 544 15.13 -9.72 27.14
CA LYS A 544 14.86 -8.63 26.19
C LYS A 544 14.82 -7.29 26.91
N ILE A 545 15.37 -6.28 26.25
CA ILE A 545 15.35 -4.90 26.75
C ILE A 545 14.31 -4.11 25.98
N THR A 546 13.37 -3.51 26.70
CA THR A 546 12.28 -2.69 26.14
C THR A 546 12.55 -1.22 26.44
N LEU A 547 12.47 -0.38 25.43
CA LEU A 547 12.71 1.06 25.52
C LEU A 547 11.75 1.83 24.62
N SER A 548 11.61 3.12 24.92
CA SER A 548 11.00 4.11 24.00
C SER A 548 11.93 5.31 23.83
N LYS A 549 11.90 5.89 22.63
CA LYS A 549 12.71 7.05 22.30
C LYS A 549 11.92 7.98 21.38
N VAL A 550 12.03 9.28 21.61
CA VAL A 550 11.55 10.28 20.66
C VAL A 550 12.60 10.47 19.58
N ILE A 551 12.20 10.33 18.34
CA ILE A 551 13.05 10.48 17.15
C ILE A 551 12.50 11.55 16.22
N GLY A 552 13.37 12.19 15.42
CA GLY A 552 12.91 12.97 14.29
C GLY A 552 12.35 12.01 13.22
N ARG A 553 11.14 12.24 12.79
CA ARG A 553 10.55 11.66 11.58
C ARG A 553 10.20 12.77 10.62
N ARG A 554 9.94 12.44 9.36
CA ARG A 554 9.82 13.38 8.23
C ARG A 554 9.14 14.73 8.53
N PHE A 555 8.07 14.73 9.33
CA PHE A 555 7.29 15.95 9.58
C PHE A 555 7.16 16.29 11.06
N ASN A 556 7.40 15.35 11.96
CA ASN A 556 7.25 15.51 13.39
C ASN A 556 8.27 14.70 14.18
N PRO A 557 8.59 15.11 15.40
CA PRO A 557 9.08 14.17 16.40
C PRO A 557 8.03 13.06 16.57
N SER A 558 8.47 11.82 16.49
CA SER A 558 7.63 10.62 16.66
C SER A 558 8.28 9.72 17.71
N THR A 559 7.49 8.96 18.44
CA THR A 559 8.02 7.98 19.39
C THR A 559 8.28 6.67 18.64
N VAL A 560 9.43 6.07 18.87
CA VAL A 560 9.67 4.65 18.59
C VAL A 560 9.62 3.88 19.90
N PHE A 561 8.84 2.80 19.91
CA PHE A 561 8.75 1.83 21.01
C PHE A 561 9.33 0.51 20.52
N TYR A 562 10.34 -0.01 21.21
CA TYR A 562 11.09 -1.14 20.69
C TYR A 562 11.58 -2.08 21.77
N GLN A 563 11.74 -3.34 21.38
CA GLN A 563 12.28 -4.40 22.22
C GLN A 563 13.46 -5.05 21.48
N TYR A 564 14.61 -5.26 22.13
CA TYR A 564 15.76 -5.80 21.44
C TYR A 564 16.51 -6.88 22.25
N LEU A 565 17.26 -7.67 21.50
CA LEU A 565 18.25 -8.64 21.96
C LEU A 565 19.59 -8.33 21.31
N LYS A 566 20.69 -8.46 22.04
CA LYS A 566 22.05 -8.36 21.51
C LYS A 566 22.94 -9.44 22.12
N GLY A 567 23.80 -10.02 21.29
CA GLY A 567 24.73 -11.05 21.78
C GLY A 567 25.45 -11.77 20.65
N TYR A 568 26.20 -12.80 21.02
CA TYR A 568 26.72 -13.77 20.08
C TYR A 568 25.72 -14.91 19.94
N TYR A 569 25.34 -15.20 18.71
CA TYR A 569 24.39 -16.24 18.37
C TYR A 569 25.05 -17.31 17.50
N TYR A 570 24.63 -18.55 17.69
CA TYR A 570 25.11 -19.70 16.92
C TYR A 570 24.11 -20.05 15.83
N GLU A 571 24.62 -20.59 14.72
CA GLU A 571 23.78 -21.14 13.66
C GLU A 571 22.76 -22.13 14.22
N GLY A 572 21.52 -22.05 13.75
CA GLY A 572 20.40 -22.85 14.24
C GLY A 572 19.70 -22.34 15.49
N GLN A 573 20.28 -21.38 16.23
CA GLN A 573 19.56 -20.76 17.36
C GLN A 573 18.32 -20.01 16.88
N ARG A 574 17.31 -19.93 17.75
CA ARG A 574 16.06 -19.26 17.51
C ARG A 574 15.78 -18.20 18.54
N LEU A 575 15.10 -17.15 18.07
CA LEU A 575 14.63 -16.03 18.90
C LEU A 575 13.19 -15.74 18.52
N THR A 576 12.38 -15.35 19.50
CA THR A 576 10.98 -15.02 19.26
C THR A 576 10.64 -13.69 19.91
N PHE A 577 9.97 -12.80 19.18
CA PHE A 577 9.33 -11.60 19.71
C PHE A 577 7.82 -11.74 19.55
N ILE A 578 7.07 -11.29 20.56
CA ILE A 578 5.61 -11.36 20.55
C ILE A 578 5.07 -9.98 20.87
N THR A 579 4.26 -9.43 19.97
CA THR A 579 3.63 -8.13 20.13
C THR A 579 2.11 -8.27 20.04
N VAL A 580 1.41 -7.66 20.98
CA VAL A 580 -0.05 -7.51 20.96
C VAL A 580 -0.37 -6.08 20.55
N LEU A 581 -1.22 -5.93 19.51
CA LEU A 581 -1.78 -4.65 19.09
C LEU A 581 -3.29 -4.73 19.33
N ARG A 582 -3.80 -3.84 20.18
CA ARG A 582 -5.22 -3.86 20.55
C ARG A 582 -5.83 -2.46 20.45
N PRO A 583 -6.67 -2.21 19.44
CA PRO A 583 -7.52 -1.04 19.43
C PRO A 583 -8.53 -1.07 20.59
N HIS A 584 -8.75 0.07 21.23
CA HIS A 584 -9.77 0.22 22.27
C HIS A 584 -10.36 1.63 22.25
N ALA A 585 -11.48 1.86 22.95
CA ALA A 585 -12.07 3.19 23.05
C ALA A 585 -11.10 4.19 23.68
N PRO A 586 -11.17 5.47 23.34
CA PRO A 586 -10.38 6.50 24.00
C PRO A 586 -10.59 6.45 25.52
N ASP A 587 -9.47 6.58 26.27
CA ASP A 587 -9.44 6.41 27.74
C ASP A 587 -9.95 5.04 28.25
N GLY A 588 -10.19 4.10 27.36
CA GLY A 588 -10.69 2.75 27.67
C GLY A 588 -9.63 1.76 28.15
N PHE A 589 -8.35 2.17 28.20
CA PHE A 589 -7.28 1.29 28.68
C PHE A 589 -7.49 0.85 30.12
N GLN A 590 -7.50 -0.47 30.32
CA GLN A 590 -7.55 -1.10 31.64
C GLN A 590 -6.31 -1.98 31.84
N PRO A 591 -5.65 -1.96 33.02
CA PRO A 591 -4.49 -2.83 33.28
C PRO A 591 -4.76 -4.31 33.03
N ALA A 592 -5.99 -4.78 33.22
CA ALA A 592 -6.38 -6.16 32.96
C ALA A 592 -6.20 -6.56 31.46
N MET A 593 -6.16 -5.61 30.55
CA MET A 593 -5.90 -5.89 29.12
C MET A 593 -4.50 -6.45 28.90
N LEU A 594 -3.55 -6.14 29.79
CA LEU A 594 -2.17 -6.63 29.71
C LEU A 594 -2.05 -8.12 30.05
N ASP A 595 -3.03 -8.66 30.78
CA ASP A 595 -3.05 -10.05 31.23
C ASP A 595 -3.92 -10.96 30.36
N ASP A 596 -4.57 -10.41 29.35
CA ASP A 596 -5.53 -11.14 28.53
C ASP A 596 -4.83 -12.12 27.58
N VAL A 597 -3.74 -11.71 26.93
CA VAL A 597 -2.95 -12.60 26.06
C VAL A 597 -1.81 -13.21 26.88
N LYS A 598 -1.74 -14.54 26.93
CA LYS A 598 -0.72 -15.27 27.70
C LYS A 598 0.00 -16.27 26.82
N VAL A 599 1.30 -16.35 27.05
CA VAL A 599 2.13 -17.42 26.48
C VAL A 599 1.96 -18.67 27.35
N LEU A 600 1.62 -19.79 26.73
CA LEU A 600 1.52 -21.07 27.41
C LEU A 600 2.92 -21.70 27.57
N PRO A 601 3.15 -22.49 28.63
CA PRO A 601 4.36 -23.28 28.73
C PRO A 601 4.51 -24.20 27.51
N SER A 602 5.73 -24.26 26.98
CA SER A 602 6.08 -25.16 25.87
C SER A 602 6.86 -26.35 26.41
N GLU A 603 6.61 -27.53 25.82
CA GLU A 603 7.44 -28.72 26.08
C GLU A 603 8.83 -28.61 25.45
N HIS A 604 9.01 -27.67 24.52
CA HIS A 604 10.24 -27.43 23.77
C HIS A 604 10.86 -26.08 24.12
N ASP A 605 11.95 -26.07 24.87
CA ASP A 605 12.71 -24.86 25.21
C ASP A 605 13.42 -24.20 24.02
N ASP A 606 13.42 -24.87 22.85
CA ASP A 606 14.19 -24.46 21.68
C ASP A 606 13.46 -23.44 20.77
N GLN A 607 12.34 -22.88 21.23
CA GLN A 607 11.53 -21.89 20.51
C GLN A 607 11.04 -22.37 19.13
N ARG A 608 10.84 -23.67 18.92
CA ARG A 608 10.21 -24.22 17.71
C ARG A 608 8.70 -24.21 17.76
N THR A 609 8.13 -24.02 18.93
CA THR A 609 6.69 -24.05 19.16
C THR A 609 6.27 -22.93 20.08
N LEU A 610 5.05 -22.42 19.90
CA LEU A 610 4.48 -21.38 20.74
C LEU A 610 3.00 -21.65 20.96
N GLY A 611 2.61 -21.77 22.21
CA GLY A 611 1.20 -21.78 22.64
C GLY A 611 0.78 -20.41 23.15
N LEU A 612 -0.42 -19.98 22.77
CA LEU A 612 -1.02 -18.75 23.26
C LEU A 612 -2.45 -19.02 23.76
N THR A 613 -2.87 -18.25 24.75
CA THR A 613 -4.29 -18.21 25.16
C THR A 613 -4.72 -16.76 25.37
N PHE A 614 -5.95 -16.46 24.98
CA PHE A 614 -6.57 -15.15 25.13
C PHE A 614 -8.09 -15.29 25.12
N THR A 615 -8.82 -14.19 25.26
CA THR A 615 -10.28 -14.18 25.22
C THR A 615 -10.80 -13.39 24.02
N LEU A 616 -11.85 -13.92 23.37
CA LEU A 616 -12.63 -13.21 22.35
C LEU A 616 -14.06 -13.10 22.83
N ASN A 617 -14.52 -11.88 23.12
CA ASN A 617 -15.88 -11.63 23.66
C ASN A 617 -16.21 -12.47 24.89
N GLY A 618 -15.22 -12.77 25.73
CA GLY A 618 -15.34 -13.60 26.93
C GLY A 618 -15.10 -15.09 26.69
N ASP A 619 -14.98 -15.55 25.45
CA ASP A 619 -14.73 -16.94 25.11
C ASP A 619 -13.21 -17.21 25.12
N PRO A 620 -12.74 -18.22 25.84
CA PRO A 620 -11.33 -18.59 25.84
C PRO A 620 -10.93 -19.19 24.49
N VAL A 621 -9.80 -18.69 23.96
CA VAL A 621 -9.15 -19.18 22.75
C VAL A 621 -7.79 -19.73 23.11
N THR A 622 -7.47 -20.91 22.60
CA THR A 622 -6.13 -21.49 22.69
C THR A 622 -5.58 -21.66 21.29
N VAL A 623 -4.35 -21.19 21.08
CA VAL A 623 -3.65 -21.27 19.79
C VAL A 623 -2.36 -22.05 19.95
N GLY A 624 -2.05 -22.93 19.00
CA GLY A 624 -0.77 -23.61 18.84
C GLY A 624 -0.10 -23.24 17.52
N LEU A 625 1.16 -22.88 17.57
CA LEU A 625 1.98 -22.48 16.44
C LEU A 625 3.26 -23.31 16.38
N LYS A 626 3.57 -23.89 15.23
CA LYS A 626 4.91 -24.35 14.92
C LYS A 626 5.72 -23.21 14.33
N LEU A 627 6.83 -22.88 14.97
CA LEU A 627 7.74 -21.82 14.55
C LEU A 627 8.94 -22.36 13.74
N ASP A 628 8.90 -23.64 13.36
CA ASP A 628 9.98 -24.27 12.62
C ASP A 628 10.05 -23.73 11.19
N GLN A 629 11.19 -23.12 10.84
CA GLN A 629 11.49 -22.58 9.52
C GLN A 629 12.12 -23.60 8.56
N THR A 630 12.21 -24.85 8.93
CA THR A 630 12.62 -25.94 8.02
C THR A 630 11.54 -26.32 7.01
N ILE A 631 10.34 -25.77 7.16
CA ILE A 631 9.29 -25.83 6.14
C ILE A 631 9.83 -25.16 4.89
N GLY A 632 10.23 -25.97 3.93
CA GLY A 632 10.73 -25.49 2.66
C GLY A 632 9.61 -24.85 1.87
N LEU A 633 9.83 -23.63 1.40
CA LEU A 633 8.86 -22.84 0.65
C LEU A 633 8.49 -23.50 -0.66
N THR A 634 9.46 -24.12 -1.32
CA THR A 634 9.24 -24.86 -2.57
C THR A 634 10.01 -26.15 -2.55
N ASN A 635 9.40 -27.25 -2.99
CA ASN A 635 10.15 -28.40 -3.44
C ASN A 635 10.63 -28.18 -4.90
N ARG A 636 11.47 -29.10 -5.45
CA ARG A 636 11.94 -29.04 -6.84
C ARG A 636 10.82 -28.97 -7.90
N ARG A 637 9.56 -29.17 -7.52
CA ARG A 637 8.37 -29.12 -8.37
C ARG A 637 7.47 -27.92 -8.07
N GLY A 638 7.93 -26.98 -7.21
CA GLY A 638 7.20 -25.76 -6.88
C GLY A 638 6.04 -25.91 -5.89
N GLY A 639 5.90 -27.08 -5.25
CA GLY A 639 4.90 -27.27 -4.19
C GLY A 639 5.46 -27.05 -2.79
N PRO A 640 4.63 -26.70 -1.79
CA PRO A 640 5.06 -26.59 -0.41
C PRO A 640 5.59 -27.95 0.10
N ARG A 641 6.63 -27.86 0.90
CA ARG A 641 7.24 -29.04 1.51
C ARG A 641 6.79 -29.14 2.96
N PHE A 642 6.05 -30.19 3.28
CA PHE A 642 5.66 -30.51 4.65
C PHE A 642 6.74 -31.34 5.32
N ASP A 643 7.15 -30.92 6.51
CA ASP A 643 7.92 -31.78 7.40
C ASP A 643 7.01 -32.29 8.53
N PHE A 644 6.41 -33.46 8.32
CA PHE A 644 5.60 -34.15 9.34
C PHE A 644 6.42 -34.71 10.51
N ARG A 645 7.75 -34.54 10.50
CA ARG A 645 8.65 -35.11 11.50
C ARG A 645 8.58 -34.40 12.86
N THR A 646 8.04 -33.20 12.93
CA THR A 646 7.91 -32.48 14.21
C THR A 646 6.86 -33.05 15.14
N GLY A 647 6.08 -34.04 14.67
CA GLY A 647 5.12 -34.75 15.49
C GLY A 647 4.01 -33.86 16.06
N ARG A 648 3.26 -34.45 16.98
CA ARG A 648 2.23 -33.76 17.74
C ARG A 648 2.85 -32.98 18.89
N VAL A 649 2.41 -31.75 19.07
CA VAL A 649 2.84 -30.83 20.13
C VAL A 649 1.67 -30.48 21.03
N GLU A 650 1.93 -30.39 22.34
CA GLU A 650 0.96 -29.96 23.34
C GLU A 650 1.13 -28.47 23.66
N TYR A 651 0.01 -27.74 23.59
CA TYR A 651 -0.10 -26.31 23.91
C TYR A 651 -1.14 -26.12 25.01
N GLY A 652 -0.80 -26.50 26.23
CA GLY A 652 -1.75 -26.57 27.33
C GLY A 652 -2.87 -27.61 27.03
N LYS A 653 -4.10 -27.16 26.84
CA LYS A 653 -5.23 -28.08 26.52
C LYS A 653 -5.31 -28.50 25.05
N LEU A 654 -4.63 -27.77 24.16
CA LEU A 654 -4.61 -28.06 22.74
C LEU A 654 -3.40 -28.93 22.41
N ALA A 655 -3.63 -30.03 21.68
CA ALA A 655 -2.57 -30.86 21.16
C ALA A 655 -2.80 -31.12 19.66
N THR A 656 -1.80 -30.85 18.83
CA THR A 656 -1.91 -30.94 17.37
C THR A 656 -0.57 -31.16 16.70
N ASP A 657 -0.60 -31.73 15.49
CA ASP A 657 0.52 -31.82 14.58
C ASP A 657 0.51 -30.67 13.53
N ALA A 658 -0.50 -29.83 13.55
CA ALA A 658 -0.67 -28.73 12.61
C ALA A 658 0.41 -27.65 12.77
N ASP A 659 0.69 -26.91 11.70
CA ASP A 659 1.57 -25.72 11.74
C ASP A 659 0.92 -24.56 12.50
N PHE A 660 -0.38 -24.46 12.36
CA PHE A 660 -1.26 -23.54 13.08
C PHE A 660 -2.53 -24.26 13.44
N ALA A 661 -2.98 -24.10 14.68
CA ALA A 661 -4.32 -24.52 15.10
C ALA A 661 -4.84 -23.61 16.20
N PHE A 662 -6.16 -23.43 16.23
CA PHE A 662 -6.83 -22.78 17.38
C PHE A 662 -8.12 -23.51 17.74
N VAL A 663 -8.50 -23.38 19.00
CA VAL A 663 -9.79 -23.80 19.53
C VAL A 663 -10.36 -22.66 20.37
N ARG A 664 -11.56 -22.21 20.02
CA ARG A 664 -12.38 -21.27 20.79
C ARG A 664 -13.48 -22.04 21.48
N CYS A 665 -13.62 -21.88 22.77
CA CYS A 665 -14.66 -22.54 23.59
C CYS A 665 -15.76 -21.54 23.90
N ARG A 666 -17.01 -21.82 23.50
CA ARG A 666 -18.17 -20.96 23.76
C ARG A 666 -18.89 -21.40 25.04
N PRO A 667 -19.65 -20.48 25.72
CA PRO A 667 -20.36 -20.78 26.96
C PRO A 667 -21.41 -21.87 26.80
N ASP A 668 -21.99 -22.07 25.60
CA ASP A 668 -22.94 -23.14 25.32
C ASP A 668 -22.32 -24.53 25.17
N GLY A 669 -20.98 -24.62 25.36
CA GLY A 669 -20.20 -25.84 25.22
C GLY A 669 -19.78 -26.16 23.79
N SER A 670 -20.20 -25.37 22.81
CA SER A 670 -19.73 -25.51 21.43
C SER A 670 -18.25 -25.04 21.31
N ARG A 671 -17.57 -25.60 20.33
CA ARG A 671 -16.15 -25.28 20.04
C ARG A 671 -16.01 -24.93 18.57
N GLU A 672 -15.30 -23.84 18.31
CA GLU A 672 -14.83 -23.49 16.98
C GLU A 672 -13.39 -23.96 16.85
N LEU A 673 -13.08 -24.62 15.75
CA LEU A 673 -11.77 -25.18 15.44
C LEU A 673 -11.31 -24.67 14.08
N GLY A 674 -10.08 -24.14 14.00
CA GLY A 674 -9.40 -23.86 12.75
C GLY A 674 -7.97 -24.37 12.80
N PHE A 675 -7.47 -24.90 11.70
CA PHE A 675 -6.07 -25.30 11.60
C PHE A 675 -5.57 -25.35 10.15
N MET A 676 -4.25 -25.33 10.01
CA MET A 676 -3.56 -25.47 8.73
C MET A 676 -2.43 -26.49 8.83
N TYR A 677 -2.33 -27.33 7.83
CA TYR A 677 -1.24 -28.30 7.68
C TYR A 677 -1.10 -29.25 8.86
N GLY A 678 -2.19 -29.90 9.24
CA GLY A 678 -2.23 -30.90 10.27
C GLY A 678 -3.16 -32.05 9.95
N CYS A 679 -3.00 -33.14 10.66
CA CYS A 679 -3.81 -34.36 10.55
C CYS A 679 -4.59 -34.64 11.83
N ALA A 680 -4.20 -34.06 12.98
CA ALA A 680 -4.83 -34.33 14.26
C ALA A 680 -4.93 -33.09 15.13
N VAL A 681 -6.10 -32.90 15.73
CA VAL A 681 -6.34 -31.87 16.74
C VAL A 681 -7.08 -32.49 17.92
N GLN A 682 -6.53 -32.32 19.10
CA GLN A 682 -7.20 -32.69 20.36
C GLN A 682 -7.29 -31.47 21.28
N TYR A 683 -8.34 -31.41 22.07
CA TYR A 683 -8.52 -30.37 23.07
C TYR A 683 -9.09 -30.96 24.36
N ASP A 684 -8.40 -30.70 25.47
CA ASP A 684 -8.77 -31.21 26.80
C ASP A 684 -8.95 -32.74 26.81
N GLY A 685 -7.99 -33.45 26.20
CA GLY A 685 -7.98 -34.90 26.06
C GLY A 685 -8.98 -35.49 25.04
N ARG A 686 -9.88 -34.67 24.47
CA ARG A 686 -10.84 -35.08 23.46
C ARG A 686 -10.32 -34.87 22.05
N THR A 687 -10.37 -35.88 21.20
CA THR A 687 -10.10 -35.76 19.77
C THR A 687 -11.22 -34.95 19.11
N LEU A 688 -10.86 -33.82 18.51
CA LEU A 688 -11.77 -32.98 17.73
C LEU A 688 -11.65 -33.30 16.24
N PHE A 689 -10.45 -33.62 15.78
CA PHE A 689 -10.17 -34.00 14.42
C PHE A 689 -9.03 -35.02 14.40
N ASP A 690 -9.15 -36.06 13.57
CA ASP A 690 -8.11 -37.06 13.35
C ASP A 690 -8.26 -37.62 11.96
N MET A 691 -7.24 -37.46 11.13
CA MET A 691 -7.17 -37.99 9.78
C MET A 691 -6.09 -39.06 9.72
N PRO A 692 -6.40 -40.29 9.28
CA PRO A 692 -5.39 -41.33 9.18
C PRO A 692 -4.23 -40.91 8.29
N LEU A 693 -3.00 -41.13 8.77
CA LEU A 693 -1.79 -40.96 7.99
C LEU A 693 -1.86 -41.80 6.70
N GLY A 694 -1.75 -41.16 5.55
CA GLY A 694 -1.87 -41.80 4.24
C GLY A 694 -2.98 -41.19 3.37
N ASN A 695 -3.96 -40.54 3.94
CA ASN A 695 -4.86 -39.67 3.21
C ASN A 695 -4.22 -38.29 3.13
N HIS A 696 -3.59 -37.99 2.03
CA HIS A 696 -2.92 -36.70 1.82
C HIS A 696 -3.87 -35.54 2.07
N PRO A 697 -3.47 -34.46 2.79
CA PRO A 697 -4.29 -33.28 3.05
C PRO A 697 -4.79 -32.57 1.78
N GLY A 698 -4.45 -33.00 0.62
CA GLY A 698 -4.97 -32.51 -0.65
C GLY A 698 -6.09 -33.37 -1.30
N MET A 699 -6.44 -34.53 -0.73
CA MET A 699 -7.55 -35.36 -1.20
C MET A 699 -8.63 -35.40 -0.13
N PHE A 700 -9.61 -34.53 -0.25
CA PHE A 700 -10.73 -34.44 0.68
C PHE A 700 -11.82 -35.43 0.29
N SER A 701 -12.00 -36.46 1.11
CA SER A 701 -13.30 -37.09 1.25
C SER A 701 -14.00 -36.44 2.43
N GLU A 702 -15.27 -36.09 2.28
CA GLU A 702 -16.13 -35.68 3.39
C GLU A 702 -16.20 -36.83 4.41
N THR A 703 -15.38 -36.78 5.43
CA THR A 703 -15.42 -37.76 6.51
C THR A 703 -16.08 -37.09 7.70
N VAL A 704 -17.32 -37.50 8.00
CA VAL A 704 -18.05 -37.06 9.20
C VAL A 704 -17.47 -37.82 10.39
N TYR A 705 -16.86 -37.10 11.34
CA TYR A 705 -16.37 -37.71 12.58
C TYR A 705 -17.47 -37.89 13.61
N PRO A 706 -17.48 -39.00 14.37
CA PRO A 706 -18.50 -39.25 15.39
C PRO A 706 -18.48 -38.15 16.45
N GLY A 707 -19.62 -37.46 16.60
CA GLY A 707 -19.80 -36.39 17.58
C GLY A 707 -19.75 -34.95 17.06
N ALA A 708 -19.41 -34.73 15.78
CA ALA A 708 -19.61 -33.44 15.14
C ALA A 708 -21.05 -33.37 14.59
N LYS A 709 -21.83 -32.36 15.00
CA LYS A 709 -23.17 -32.13 14.46
C LYS A 709 -23.15 -31.33 13.16
N GLU A 710 -22.17 -30.44 12.99
CA GLU A 710 -21.89 -29.75 11.74
C GLU A 710 -20.40 -29.66 11.56
N PHE A 711 -19.92 -30.05 10.41
CA PHE A 711 -18.54 -29.95 9.99
C PHE A 711 -18.50 -29.19 8.67
N LYS A 712 -18.08 -27.92 8.70
CA LYS A 712 -17.86 -27.14 7.49
C LYS A 712 -16.40 -27.22 7.09
N VAL A 713 -16.17 -27.80 5.93
CA VAL A 713 -14.86 -27.80 5.29
C VAL A 713 -14.87 -26.70 4.25
N ASP A 714 -14.15 -25.63 4.53
CA ASP A 714 -13.92 -24.60 3.55
C ASP A 714 -12.72 -24.98 2.71
N GLN A 715 -12.97 -25.40 1.47
CA GLN A 715 -11.94 -25.52 0.47
C GLN A 715 -11.59 -24.13 -0.05
N ILE A 716 -10.39 -23.68 0.24
CA ILE A 716 -9.89 -22.46 -0.35
C ILE A 716 -9.54 -22.74 -1.81
N LYS A 717 -9.88 -21.80 -2.68
CA LYS A 717 -9.44 -21.77 -4.08
C LYS A 717 -7.91 -21.68 -4.20
N ASP A 718 -7.23 -21.28 -3.15
CA ASP A 718 -5.79 -21.23 -3.07
C ASP A 718 -5.24 -22.60 -2.68
N LYS A 719 -4.14 -22.94 -3.23
CA LYS A 719 -3.45 -24.24 -3.25
C LYS A 719 -3.17 -24.88 -1.89
N MET A 720 -3.72 -24.37 -0.78
CA MET A 720 -3.40 -24.77 0.58
C MET A 720 -4.63 -25.17 1.38
N PRO A 721 -4.72 -26.41 1.90
CA PRO A 721 -5.85 -26.87 2.68
C PRO A 721 -5.90 -26.19 4.05
N ARG A 722 -7.04 -25.58 4.36
CA ARG A 722 -7.40 -25.15 5.70
C ARG A 722 -8.69 -25.86 6.13
N TRP A 723 -8.81 -26.03 7.43
CA TRP A 723 -9.97 -26.63 8.03
C TRP A 723 -10.58 -25.69 9.06
N HIS A 724 -11.86 -25.46 8.94
CA HIS A 724 -12.65 -24.76 9.94
C HIS A 724 -13.87 -25.59 10.28
N ALA A 725 -14.15 -25.76 11.55
CA ALA A 725 -15.31 -26.51 12.02
C ALA A 725 -15.92 -25.89 13.27
N GLU A 726 -17.23 -25.92 13.34
CA GLU A 726 -18.01 -25.72 14.57
C GLU A 726 -18.48 -27.07 15.08
N ILE A 727 -18.10 -27.41 16.31
CA ILE A 727 -18.44 -28.67 16.96
C ILE A 727 -19.34 -28.35 18.12
N ARG A 728 -20.55 -28.86 18.11
CA ARG A 728 -21.57 -28.74 19.17
C ARG A 728 -21.69 -30.00 20.01
#